data_62c001e50c76f9cb9edd35de013179ad
#
_entry.id   62c001e50c76f9cb9edd35de013179ad
#
_cell.length_a   1.000
_cell.length_b   1.000
_cell.length_c   1.000
_cell.angle_alpha   90.00
_cell.angle_beta   90.00
_cell.angle_gamma   90.00
#
_symmetry.space_group_name_H-M   'P 1'
#
loop_
_entity.id
_entity.type
_entity.pdbx_description
1 polymer ?
#
loop_
_entity_poly.entity_id
_entity_poly.type
_entity_poly.pdbx_seq_one_letter_code
_entity_poly.pdbx_strand_id
1 'polypeptide(L)'
;MQNESPDDDKRPFVFRLYELTETRLVRLLLAGLVIVSLLPLGVIDQQLRPLFVLAFGIELYARLGMWWSGNRRTTRIAIAFACADAAAFVSFLPLEGLVSDEHLHWLALLRLTRLLMLVRFAKDLAKDIYAILTRREQLQTLSLICGAVLVLSFVSAVILSQLAIEIDPHNAHMDFMDRLWWSFRQLESADNLVSTLKLNPIVAMLSLLLTVTGVFLISFIIGVGANVVEQVVKAERRRAVHYRGHSVVIGNVHDGEELIAEFVRIYVKNREVPTPRRLWAWLRYTRLGRRGKFPRVALLGNKEDPPAFLVEPIMRWVVYRQGDQGDPVDLARINIKDAKRAIVLADRKYGLEAAALSVSTLAALRSQNATCHVYVEVDDPETKSIVLEVGGPHTVALDVPRFLGMFLCQHLLLPGVEDLYRDLLTSDGAEIYTHIYVDDSEVDRLAARTTAFRFEDLVHLAAAHNVVLLGVYLGTEPVKRNASGVVPMEHLVPWLNPSAEVERADLRALGAVRGMVFTQALRGVIGIAEGYLPLRAFAAAVAAGVPVGAVRSEKPSTVAALSTALALPLPGPARFAFIGYSEALPALLLELSRFVPHVEVALFLSERGDEQLSLSRRLESLGVDFDPADPIPGKLGQCFQLEKGGKLTIYTHDASDLARFAVKHMRDLPAVEAVVFLSEPSGTDRDARTALRILRFVKLLEENRVPKGQCLHLLAEFVSVDKGLYIQRHLEPRKCGFGDAHDLRLTLIAKETIKSYFMVHSAFVPGVSDLYSELLEEAGQDIVRFPWVNGPETPTTLTWRALVQALLPRQAIPIAVWTTHGTVLAPAADKVFVTAEIRGVYAIAETNHAALRPQTAT
;
A
#
# COMPACT_ATOMS: atom_id res chain seq x y z
N MET A 1 -6.97 -8.73 9.80
CA MET A 1 -6.02 -9.07 10.86
C MET A 1 -6.59 -10.09 11.81
N GLN A 2 -6.86 -11.24 11.36
CA GLN A 2 -7.42 -12.28 12.21
C GLN A 2 -6.78 -13.62 11.92
N ASN A 3 -6.37 -14.22 13.03
CA ASN A 3 -6.03 -15.61 13.29
C ASN A 3 -4.80 -16.23 12.64
N GLU A 4 -3.84 -16.42 13.52
CA GLU A 4 -2.92 -17.53 13.49
C GLU A 4 -3.72 -18.84 13.48
N SER A 5 -3.45 -19.72 12.55
CA SER A 5 -3.94 -21.09 12.63
C SER A 5 -3.37 -21.73 13.90
N PRO A 6 -4.15 -22.44 14.72
CA PRO A 6 -3.72 -23.01 15.99
C PRO A 6 -2.62 -24.06 15.88
N ASP A 7 -2.35 -24.58 14.67
CA ASP A 7 -1.43 -25.70 14.45
C ASP A 7 0.06 -25.36 14.42
N ASP A 8 0.41 -24.09 14.44
CA ASP A 8 1.79 -23.69 14.24
C ASP A 8 2.60 -23.62 15.53
N ASP A 9 1.97 -23.60 16.67
CA ASP A 9 2.65 -23.63 17.99
C ASP A 9 3.12 -25.04 18.38
N LYS A 10 2.70 -26.08 17.66
CA LYS A 10 3.00 -27.50 17.95
C LYS A 10 4.24 -28.04 17.24
N ARG A 11 4.94 -27.24 16.42
CA ARG A 11 6.16 -27.75 15.77
C ARG A 11 7.30 -27.89 16.79
N PRO A 12 8.02 -29.03 16.77
CA PRO A 12 9.12 -29.26 17.71
C PRO A 12 10.17 -28.14 17.62
N PHE A 13 10.71 -27.74 18.76
CA PHE A 13 11.71 -26.68 18.92
C PHE A 13 12.90 -26.84 17.93
N VAL A 14 13.31 -28.08 17.66
CA VAL A 14 14.39 -28.42 16.73
C VAL A 14 14.10 -27.94 15.30
N PHE A 15 12.85 -28.01 14.85
CA PHE A 15 12.47 -27.56 13.53
C PHE A 15 12.63 -26.05 13.39
N ARG A 16 12.23 -25.30 14.40
CA ARG A 16 12.39 -23.85 14.47
C ARG A 16 13.87 -23.44 14.52
N LEU A 17 14.66 -24.18 15.25
CA LEU A 17 16.10 -23.95 15.37
C LEU A 17 16.81 -24.21 14.03
N TYR A 18 16.45 -25.28 13.32
CA TYR A 18 16.98 -25.57 12.01
C TYR A 18 16.62 -24.49 10.98
N GLU A 19 15.37 -24.05 10.94
CA GLU A 19 14.97 -22.93 10.08
C GLU A 19 15.75 -21.65 10.40
N LEU A 20 16.10 -21.44 11.64
CA LEU A 20 16.94 -20.33 12.08
C LEU A 20 18.38 -20.46 11.55
N THR A 21 19.01 -21.60 11.55
CA THR A 21 20.38 -21.81 11.04
C THR A 21 20.45 -21.77 9.52
N GLU A 22 19.39 -21.97 8.78
CA GLU A 22 19.32 -21.97 7.32
C GLU A 22 19.12 -20.59 6.67
N THR A 23 19.06 -19.41 7.43
CA THR A 23 18.93 -18.08 6.82
C THR A 23 20.21 -17.56 6.26
N ARG A 24 20.11 -16.69 5.28
CA ARG A 24 21.25 -16.02 4.69
C ARG A 24 22.10 -15.29 5.72
N LEU A 25 21.48 -14.57 6.66
CA LEU A 25 22.19 -13.75 7.64
C LEU A 25 22.97 -14.59 8.65
N VAL A 26 22.35 -15.64 9.22
CA VAL A 26 23.06 -16.53 10.16
C VAL A 26 24.06 -17.42 9.43
N ARG A 27 23.78 -17.85 8.20
CA ARG A 27 24.78 -18.54 7.38
C ARG A 27 25.99 -17.65 7.10
N LEU A 28 25.79 -16.37 6.77
CA LEU A 28 26.88 -15.42 6.59
C LEU A 28 27.67 -15.23 7.90
N LEU A 29 26.97 -15.10 9.02
CA LEU A 29 27.60 -15.00 10.34
C LEU A 29 28.38 -16.28 10.68
N LEU A 30 27.82 -17.47 10.44
CA LEU A 30 28.50 -18.75 10.65
C LEU A 30 29.69 -18.89 9.71
N ALA A 31 29.57 -18.51 8.44
CA ALA A 31 30.69 -18.48 7.49
C ALA A 31 31.79 -17.52 7.98
N GLY A 32 31.44 -16.32 8.44
CA GLY A 32 32.37 -15.37 9.04
C GLY A 32 33.08 -15.95 10.26
N LEU A 33 32.36 -16.63 11.15
CA LEU A 33 32.95 -17.33 12.29
C LEU A 33 33.90 -18.45 11.88
N VAL A 34 33.60 -19.20 10.80
CA VAL A 34 34.55 -20.21 10.26
C VAL A 34 35.82 -19.54 9.74
N ILE A 35 35.68 -18.43 9.01
CA ILE A 35 36.84 -17.69 8.49
C ILE A 35 37.70 -17.18 9.64
N VAL A 36 37.10 -16.56 10.65
CA VAL A 36 37.80 -16.07 11.85
C VAL A 36 38.51 -17.23 12.57
N SER A 37 37.86 -18.41 12.66
CA SER A 37 38.47 -19.61 13.30
C SER A 37 39.63 -20.25 12.53
N LEU A 38 39.81 -19.91 11.23
CA LEU A 38 40.91 -20.37 10.40
C LEU A 38 42.13 -19.41 10.44
N LEU A 39 41.93 -18.17 10.90
CA LEU A 39 43.01 -17.20 11.04
C LEU A 39 43.89 -17.55 12.26
N PRO A 40 45.21 -17.42 12.16
CA PRO A 40 46.14 -17.72 13.29
C PRO A 40 46.15 -16.52 14.27
N LEU A 41 45.07 -16.31 15.01
CA LEU A 41 44.87 -15.14 15.87
C LEU A 41 45.43 -15.34 17.32
N GLY A 42 46.14 -16.47 17.61
CA GLY A 42 46.80 -16.68 18.89
C GLY A 42 45.87 -16.62 20.12
N VAL A 43 46.04 -15.56 20.93
CA VAL A 43 45.25 -15.37 22.17
C VAL A 43 43.76 -15.17 21.91
N ILE A 44 43.39 -14.60 20.79
CA ILE A 44 41.97 -14.35 20.38
C ILE A 44 41.25 -15.67 20.10
N ASP A 45 41.96 -16.65 19.53
CA ASP A 45 41.39 -17.99 19.28
C ASP A 45 40.92 -18.68 20.57
N GLN A 46 41.69 -18.56 21.63
CA GLN A 46 41.31 -19.12 22.92
C GLN A 46 40.12 -18.43 23.56
N GLN A 47 40.00 -17.10 23.42
CA GLN A 47 38.88 -16.34 23.96
C GLN A 47 37.58 -16.56 23.18
N LEU A 48 37.67 -16.75 21.88
CA LEU A 48 36.48 -16.95 21.00
C LEU A 48 36.04 -18.45 20.96
N ARG A 49 36.86 -19.37 21.45
CA ARG A 49 36.58 -20.82 21.41
C ARG A 49 35.19 -21.19 21.98
N PRO A 50 34.74 -20.67 23.17
CA PRO A 50 33.40 -20.99 23.67
C PRO A 50 32.29 -20.49 22.73
N LEU A 51 32.47 -19.35 22.03
CA LEU A 51 31.55 -18.85 21.07
C LEU A 51 31.43 -19.77 19.83
N PHE A 52 32.56 -20.28 19.35
CA PHE A 52 32.60 -21.24 18.25
C PHE A 52 31.91 -22.56 18.63
N VAL A 53 32.19 -23.09 19.80
CA VAL A 53 31.55 -24.33 20.32
C VAL A 53 30.04 -24.13 20.41
N LEU A 54 29.58 -23.02 20.95
CA LEU A 54 28.15 -22.75 21.09
C LEU A 54 27.46 -22.56 19.73
N ALA A 55 28.04 -21.75 18.83
CA ALA A 55 27.45 -21.45 17.54
C ALA A 55 27.33 -22.69 16.65
N PHE A 56 28.43 -23.46 16.52
CA PHE A 56 28.46 -24.68 15.69
C PHE A 56 27.78 -25.86 16.34
N GLY A 57 27.78 -25.93 17.71
CA GLY A 57 27.03 -26.91 18.46
C GLY A 57 25.51 -26.78 18.25
N ILE A 58 25.01 -25.57 18.29
CA ILE A 58 23.58 -25.28 18.01
C ILE A 58 23.24 -25.68 16.57
N GLU A 59 24.10 -25.37 15.61
CA GLU A 59 23.87 -25.70 14.20
C GLU A 59 23.86 -27.23 14.00
N LEU A 60 24.84 -27.93 14.55
CA LEU A 60 24.95 -29.39 14.46
C LEU A 60 23.76 -30.08 15.13
N TYR A 61 23.36 -29.63 16.33
CA TYR A 61 22.19 -30.12 17.04
C TYR A 61 20.91 -29.94 16.23
N ALA A 62 20.69 -28.75 15.65
CA ALA A 62 19.53 -28.48 14.84
C ALA A 62 19.44 -29.40 13.62
N ARG A 63 20.58 -29.69 13.00
CA ARG A 63 20.68 -30.58 11.83
C ARG A 63 20.46 -32.05 12.16
N LEU A 64 21.13 -32.57 13.18
CA LEU A 64 20.96 -33.95 13.61
C LEU A 64 19.53 -34.20 14.09
N GLY A 65 18.92 -33.24 14.79
CA GLY A 65 17.52 -33.32 15.24
C GLY A 65 16.54 -33.37 14.06
N MET A 66 16.82 -32.68 12.95
CA MET A 66 16.01 -32.77 11.73
C MET A 66 16.13 -34.14 11.04
N TRP A 67 17.27 -34.78 11.10
CA TRP A 67 17.44 -36.15 10.59
C TRP A 67 16.71 -37.17 11.45
N TRP A 68 16.83 -37.05 12.76
CA TRP A 68 16.18 -37.96 13.69
C TRP A 68 14.64 -37.89 13.59
N SER A 69 14.09 -36.72 13.27
CA SER A 69 12.66 -36.55 13.08
C SER A 69 12.11 -37.10 11.75
N GLY A 70 12.95 -37.72 10.91
CA GLY A 70 12.53 -38.37 9.65
C GLY A 70 12.06 -37.42 8.54
N ASN A 71 12.19 -36.12 8.72
CA ASN A 71 11.57 -35.10 7.86
C ASN A 71 12.43 -34.66 6.66
N ARG A 72 13.57 -35.36 6.39
CA ARG A 72 14.45 -35.11 5.25
C ARG A 72 15.01 -36.41 4.70
N ARG A 73 14.95 -36.57 3.36
CA ARG A 73 15.62 -37.68 2.69
C ARG A 73 17.15 -37.56 2.85
N THR A 74 17.78 -38.56 3.40
CA THR A 74 19.21 -38.61 3.56
C THR A 74 19.89 -39.00 2.23
N THR A 75 20.60 -38.06 1.64
CA THR A 75 21.47 -38.34 0.49
C THR A 75 22.88 -38.65 1.01
N ARG A 76 23.65 -39.51 0.29
CA ARG A 76 25.06 -39.85 0.64
C ARG A 76 25.92 -38.59 0.86
N ILE A 77 25.69 -37.56 0.03
CA ILE A 77 26.37 -36.26 0.13
C ILE A 77 26.00 -35.51 1.45
N ALA A 78 24.74 -35.58 1.86
CA ALA A 78 24.31 -34.95 3.11
C ALA A 78 24.92 -35.61 4.34
N ILE A 79 25.09 -36.92 4.30
CA ILE A 79 25.79 -37.68 5.38
C ILE A 79 27.27 -37.28 5.43
N ALA A 80 27.96 -37.21 4.28
CA ALA A 80 29.35 -36.79 4.22
C ALA A 80 29.58 -35.39 4.80
N PHE A 81 28.73 -34.43 4.45
CA PHE A 81 28.80 -33.07 5.05
C PHE A 81 28.52 -33.06 6.55
N ALA A 82 27.60 -33.87 7.04
CA ALA A 82 27.36 -33.93 8.49
C ALA A 82 28.52 -34.58 9.26
N CYS A 83 29.17 -35.57 8.69
CA CYS A 83 30.40 -36.15 9.26
C CYS A 83 31.53 -35.08 9.28
N ALA A 84 31.68 -34.31 8.21
CA ALA A 84 32.63 -33.20 8.16
C ALA A 84 32.32 -32.11 9.18
N ASP A 85 31.05 -31.76 9.35
CA ASP A 85 30.57 -30.77 10.36
C ASP A 85 30.82 -31.29 11.79
N ALA A 86 30.57 -32.56 12.06
CA ALA A 86 30.88 -33.21 13.36
C ALA A 86 32.37 -33.20 13.62
N ALA A 87 33.21 -33.53 12.63
CA ALA A 87 34.68 -33.51 12.77
C ALA A 87 35.19 -32.10 13.00
N ALA A 88 34.64 -31.10 12.27
CA ALA A 88 34.95 -29.69 12.48
C ALA A 88 34.52 -29.20 13.89
N PHE A 89 33.35 -29.61 14.35
CA PHE A 89 32.88 -29.30 15.71
C PHE A 89 33.84 -29.88 16.77
N VAL A 90 34.24 -31.13 16.64
CA VAL A 90 35.23 -31.77 17.53
C VAL A 90 36.53 -30.97 17.56
N SER A 91 36.96 -30.35 16.45
CA SER A 91 38.17 -29.51 16.38
C SER A 91 38.11 -28.23 17.22
N PHE A 92 36.93 -27.79 17.65
CA PHE A 92 36.77 -26.65 18.57
C PHE A 92 36.82 -27.03 20.04
N LEU A 93 36.69 -28.32 20.36
CA LEU A 93 36.76 -28.78 21.75
C LEU A 93 38.21 -28.69 22.27
N PRO A 94 38.41 -28.39 23.56
CA PRO A 94 39.75 -28.30 24.18
C PRO A 94 40.34 -29.70 24.36
N LEU A 95 40.76 -30.34 23.27
CA LEU A 95 41.32 -31.71 23.29
C LEU A 95 42.82 -31.74 23.64
N GLU A 96 43.44 -30.57 23.76
CA GLU A 96 44.90 -30.43 23.97
C GLU A 96 45.41 -31.07 25.28
N GLY A 97 44.49 -31.28 26.26
CA GLY A 97 44.81 -31.98 27.50
C GLY A 97 44.54 -33.48 27.51
N LEU A 98 43.97 -34.04 26.43
CA LEU A 98 43.58 -35.43 26.30
C LEU A 98 44.42 -36.23 25.28
N VAL A 99 45.19 -35.51 24.46
CA VAL A 99 45.95 -36.11 23.32
C VAL A 99 47.46 -35.94 23.62
N SER A 100 48.21 -37.02 23.48
CA SER A 100 49.68 -37.00 23.62
C SER A 100 50.34 -36.24 22.46
N ASP A 101 51.51 -35.66 22.73
CA ASP A 101 52.26 -34.80 21.79
C ASP A 101 52.54 -35.47 20.42
N GLU A 102 52.61 -36.78 20.34
CA GLU A 102 52.76 -37.55 19.10
C GLU A 102 51.58 -37.49 18.16
N HIS A 103 50.38 -37.09 18.65
CA HIS A 103 49.15 -37.05 17.84
C HIS A 103 48.66 -35.63 17.55
N LEU A 104 49.44 -34.61 17.83
CA LEU A 104 49.12 -33.20 17.52
C LEU A 104 48.87 -32.94 16.03
N HIS A 105 49.48 -33.74 15.14
CA HIS A 105 49.31 -33.65 13.68
C HIS A 105 47.86 -33.96 13.25
N TRP A 106 47.18 -34.87 13.94
CA TRP A 106 45.80 -35.22 13.66
C TRP A 106 44.84 -34.09 14.04
N LEU A 107 45.15 -33.29 15.08
CA LEU A 107 44.38 -32.10 15.43
C LEU A 107 44.48 -31.01 14.36
N ALA A 108 45.64 -30.88 13.72
CA ALA A 108 45.82 -29.97 12.59
C ALA A 108 44.96 -30.39 11.37
N LEU A 109 44.89 -31.69 11.08
CA LEU A 109 44.00 -32.22 10.04
C LEU A 109 42.52 -32.02 10.36
N LEU A 110 42.12 -32.18 11.64
CA LEU A 110 40.77 -31.87 12.10
C LEU A 110 40.43 -30.38 11.92
N ARG A 111 41.40 -29.48 12.11
CA ARG A 111 41.17 -28.02 11.82
C ARG A 111 40.93 -27.76 10.33
N LEU A 112 41.54 -28.50 9.43
CA LEU A 112 41.32 -28.41 7.98
C LEU A 112 39.89 -28.80 7.57
N THR A 113 39.19 -29.63 8.36
CA THR A 113 37.78 -29.94 8.08
C THR A 113 36.86 -28.71 8.20
N ARG A 114 37.29 -27.66 8.90
CA ARG A 114 36.59 -26.37 8.93
C ARG A 114 36.47 -25.72 7.55
N LEU A 115 37.42 -25.96 6.67
CA LEU A 115 37.33 -25.52 5.26
C LEU A 115 36.17 -26.17 4.53
N LEU A 116 35.85 -27.45 4.83
CA LEU A 116 34.68 -28.11 4.25
C LEU A 116 33.35 -27.47 4.71
N MET A 117 33.29 -26.96 5.95
CA MET A 117 32.14 -26.14 6.39
C MET A 117 31.99 -24.88 5.54
N LEU A 118 33.10 -24.17 5.27
CA LEU A 118 33.09 -22.98 4.44
C LEU A 118 32.57 -23.27 3.03
N VAL A 119 33.03 -24.37 2.42
CA VAL A 119 32.55 -24.84 1.09
C VAL A 119 31.04 -25.08 1.11
N ARG A 120 30.51 -25.62 2.20
CA ARG A 120 29.07 -25.83 2.35
C ARG A 120 28.30 -24.53 2.41
N PHE A 121 28.76 -23.55 3.23
CA PHE A 121 28.10 -22.23 3.32
C PHE A 121 28.16 -21.46 2.01
N ALA A 122 29.24 -21.65 1.26
CA ALA A 122 29.41 -21.06 -0.07
C ALA A 122 28.60 -21.78 -1.16
N LYS A 123 28.08 -23.00 -0.91
CA LYS A 123 27.41 -23.82 -1.93
C LYS A 123 26.23 -23.15 -2.61
N ASP A 124 25.41 -22.41 -1.87
CA ASP A 124 24.25 -21.72 -2.45
C ASP A 124 24.70 -20.50 -3.26
N LEU A 125 25.73 -19.78 -2.79
CA LEU A 125 26.38 -18.73 -3.56
C LEU A 125 27.07 -19.28 -4.80
N ALA A 126 27.76 -20.43 -4.66
CA ALA A 126 28.38 -21.14 -5.78
C ALA A 126 27.36 -21.62 -6.80
N LYS A 127 26.18 -22.07 -6.38
CA LYS A 127 25.10 -22.44 -7.32
C LYS A 127 24.57 -21.25 -8.09
N ASP A 128 24.38 -20.12 -7.43
CA ASP A 128 23.93 -18.88 -8.08
C ASP A 128 25.01 -18.38 -9.07
N ILE A 129 26.28 -18.42 -8.67
CA ILE A 129 27.43 -18.12 -9.57
C ILE A 129 27.52 -19.16 -10.70
N TYR A 130 27.39 -20.44 -10.39
CA TYR A 130 27.44 -21.50 -11.40
C TYR A 130 26.28 -21.42 -12.40
N ALA A 131 25.07 -21.11 -11.96
CA ALA A 131 23.94 -20.90 -12.86
C ALA A 131 24.15 -19.74 -13.85
N ILE A 132 24.93 -18.71 -13.43
CA ILE A 132 25.33 -17.58 -14.27
C ILE A 132 26.50 -17.97 -15.20
N LEU A 133 27.51 -18.67 -14.67
CA LEU A 133 28.67 -19.10 -15.42
C LEU A 133 28.35 -20.23 -16.45
N THR A 134 27.28 -21.00 -16.26
CA THR A 134 26.83 -22.04 -17.20
C THR A 134 26.10 -21.51 -18.42
N ARG A 135 25.82 -20.20 -18.51
CA ARG A 135 25.48 -19.59 -19.79
C ARG A 135 26.75 -19.59 -20.64
N ARG A 136 26.80 -20.50 -21.61
CA ARG A 136 27.96 -20.89 -22.42
C ARG A 136 28.87 -19.75 -22.87
N GLU A 137 28.34 -18.61 -23.22
CA GLU A 137 29.08 -17.45 -23.76
C GLU A 137 30.03 -16.81 -22.75
N GLN A 138 29.64 -16.70 -21.49
CA GLN A 138 30.43 -16.02 -20.45
C GLN A 138 31.60 -16.90 -19.94
N LEU A 139 31.37 -18.21 -19.78
CA LEU A 139 32.45 -19.16 -19.48
C LEU A 139 33.46 -19.23 -20.60
N GLN A 140 33.00 -19.20 -21.85
CA GLN A 140 33.88 -19.17 -23.02
C GLN A 140 34.76 -17.89 -22.98
N THR A 141 34.15 -16.74 -22.73
CA THR A 141 34.88 -15.48 -22.67
C THR A 141 35.90 -15.44 -21.52
N LEU A 142 35.49 -15.85 -20.31
CA LEU A 142 36.39 -15.90 -19.16
C LEU A 142 37.53 -16.94 -19.36
N SER A 143 37.22 -18.13 -19.89
CA SER A 143 38.24 -19.14 -20.18
C SER A 143 39.22 -18.72 -21.27
N LEU A 144 38.73 -17.94 -22.26
CA LEU A 144 39.56 -17.38 -23.33
C LEU A 144 40.54 -16.34 -22.77
N ILE A 145 40.07 -15.47 -21.86
CA ILE A 145 40.93 -14.48 -21.22
C ILE A 145 41.98 -15.18 -20.34
N CYS A 146 41.56 -16.08 -19.46
CA CYS A 146 42.50 -16.83 -18.63
C CYS A 146 43.51 -17.62 -19.49
N GLY A 147 43.06 -18.23 -20.57
CA GLY A 147 43.91 -18.89 -21.54
C GLY A 147 44.91 -17.95 -22.21
N ALA A 148 44.43 -16.75 -22.61
CA ALA A 148 45.28 -15.72 -23.22
C ALA A 148 46.39 -15.24 -22.24
N VAL A 149 46.04 -14.99 -20.99
CA VAL A 149 47.00 -14.61 -19.93
C VAL A 149 48.07 -15.69 -19.76
N LEU A 150 47.64 -16.96 -19.64
CA LEU A 150 48.54 -18.08 -19.46
C LEU A 150 49.48 -18.30 -20.69
N VAL A 151 48.89 -18.23 -21.88
CA VAL A 151 49.65 -18.38 -23.14
C VAL A 151 50.65 -17.25 -23.31
N LEU A 152 50.25 -15.99 -23.08
CA LEU A 152 51.14 -14.84 -23.19
C LEU A 152 52.28 -14.92 -22.16
N SER A 153 51.95 -15.26 -20.90
CA SER A 153 52.98 -15.44 -19.88
C SER A 153 53.95 -16.55 -20.22
N PHE A 154 53.43 -17.68 -20.74
CA PHE A 154 54.23 -18.83 -21.13
C PHE A 154 55.11 -18.53 -22.33
N VAL A 155 54.57 -17.95 -23.41
CA VAL A 155 55.33 -17.56 -24.61
C VAL A 155 56.44 -16.57 -24.25
N SER A 156 56.14 -15.59 -23.42
CA SER A 156 57.12 -14.62 -22.94
C SER A 156 58.24 -15.28 -22.15
N ALA A 157 57.89 -16.20 -21.23
CA ALA A 157 58.87 -16.94 -20.45
C ALA A 157 59.75 -17.84 -21.34
N VAL A 158 59.20 -18.48 -22.39
CA VAL A 158 59.96 -19.25 -23.37
C VAL A 158 60.93 -18.38 -24.14
N ILE A 159 60.50 -17.22 -24.66
CA ILE A 159 61.34 -16.29 -25.40
C ILE A 159 62.52 -15.86 -24.53
N LEU A 160 62.30 -15.47 -23.29
CA LEU A 160 63.32 -15.08 -22.34
C LEU A 160 64.28 -16.19 -21.98
N SER A 161 63.76 -17.41 -21.95
CA SER A 161 64.55 -18.62 -21.66
C SER A 161 65.46 -19.01 -22.83
N GLN A 162 64.88 -19.01 -24.05
CA GLN A 162 65.63 -19.44 -25.27
C GLN A 162 66.71 -18.45 -25.69
N LEU A 163 66.47 -17.14 -25.51
CA LEU A 163 67.45 -16.11 -25.81
C LEU A 163 68.46 -15.91 -24.68
N ALA A 164 68.39 -16.69 -23.60
CA ALA A 164 69.26 -16.57 -22.40
C ALA A 164 69.36 -15.15 -21.88
N ILE A 165 68.30 -14.37 -21.93
CA ILE A 165 68.28 -12.95 -21.54
C ILE A 165 68.16 -12.85 -20.02
N GLU A 166 69.12 -12.10 -19.42
CA GLU A 166 69.08 -11.76 -18.00
C GLU A 166 68.07 -10.65 -17.77
N ILE A 167 67.07 -10.93 -16.92
CA ILE A 167 65.99 -9.98 -16.55
C ILE A 167 66.44 -9.09 -15.40
N ASP A 168 67.23 -9.63 -14.47
CA ASP A 168 67.74 -8.92 -13.29
C ASP A 168 69.21 -9.20 -13.11
N PRO A 169 70.09 -8.15 -13.14
CA PRO A 169 71.54 -8.33 -12.96
C PRO A 169 71.95 -8.93 -11.62
N HIS A 170 71.04 -8.85 -10.63
CA HIS A 170 71.31 -9.35 -9.26
C HIS A 170 70.88 -10.82 -9.09
N ASN A 171 70.17 -11.38 -10.04
CA ASN A 171 69.63 -12.75 -10.00
C ASN A 171 69.91 -13.51 -11.33
N ALA A 172 71.20 -13.76 -11.58
CA ALA A 172 71.70 -14.32 -12.84
C ALA A 172 71.22 -15.75 -13.15
N HIS A 173 70.60 -16.46 -12.21
CA HIS A 173 70.08 -17.82 -12.36
C HIS A 173 68.57 -17.91 -12.15
N MET A 174 67.80 -17.12 -12.91
CA MET A 174 66.34 -17.30 -12.92
C MET A 174 65.96 -18.61 -13.60
N ASP A 175 65.25 -19.46 -12.85
CA ASP A 175 64.63 -20.64 -13.39
C ASP A 175 63.44 -20.28 -14.32
N PHE A 176 62.98 -21.24 -15.11
CA PHE A 176 61.85 -21.04 -16.03
C PHE A 176 60.57 -20.56 -15.29
N MET A 177 60.34 -21.04 -14.06
CA MET A 177 59.21 -20.62 -13.26
C MET A 177 59.32 -19.14 -12.81
N ASP A 178 60.51 -18.65 -12.51
CA ASP A 178 60.75 -17.27 -12.17
C ASP A 178 60.48 -16.33 -13.36
N ARG A 179 60.88 -16.75 -14.57
CA ARG A 179 60.61 -16.02 -15.82
C ARG A 179 59.11 -16.00 -16.16
N LEU A 180 58.42 -17.15 -15.89
CA LEU A 180 56.97 -17.26 -16.07
C LEU A 180 56.21 -16.32 -15.09
N TRP A 181 56.68 -16.32 -13.82
CA TRP A 181 56.14 -15.42 -12.80
C TRP A 181 56.41 -13.95 -13.12
N TRP A 182 57.61 -13.62 -13.60
CA TRP A 182 57.92 -12.27 -14.04
C TRP A 182 57.00 -11.81 -15.18
N SER A 183 56.82 -12.65 -16.20
CA SER A 183 55.90 -12.37 -17.34
C SER A 183 54.45 -12.16 -16.91
N PHE A 184 54.02 -12.97 -15.98
CA PHE A 184 52.68 -12.82 -15.39
C PHE A 184 52.54 -11.47 -14.64
N ARG A 185 53.52 -11.08 -13.83
CA ARG A 185 53.56 -9.82 -13.15
C ARG A 185 53.53 -8.61 -14.09
N GLN A 186 54.19 -8.69 -15.28
CA GLN A 186 54.12 -7.65 -16.28
C GLN A 186 52.68 -7.40 -16.80
N LEU A 187 51.86 -8.41 -16.85
CA LEU A 187 50.45 -8.30 -17.23
C LEU A 187 49.57 -7.73 -16.11
N GLU A 188 50.01 -7.82 -14.86
CA GLU A 188 49.25 -7.36 -13.69
C GLU A 188 49.28 -5.84 -13.48
N SER A 189 50.43 -5.21 -13.63
CA SER A 189 50.62 -3.80 -13.25
C SER A 189 51.54 -3.03 -14.20
N ALA A 190 51.09 -1.84 -14.56
CA ALA A 190 51.89 -0.88 -15.34
C ALA A 190 53.14 -0.36 -14.58
N ASP A 191 53.19 -0.41 -13.25
CA ASP A 191 54.32 0.03 -12.43
C ASP A 191 55.54 -0.83 -12.68
N ASN A 192 55.39 -2.08 -13.11
CA ASN A 192 56.50 -2.95 -13.45
C ASN A 192 57.29 -2.50 -14.71
N LEU A 193 56.68 -1.71 -15.59
CA LEU A 193 57.28 -1.16 -16.81
C LEU A 193 58.47 -0.23 -16.49
N VAL A 194 58.36 0.62 -15.47
CA VAL A 194 59.37 1.64 -15.14
C VAL A 194 60.67 1.03 -14.66
N SER A 195 60.65 -0.07 -13.91
CA SER A 195 61.83 -0.77 -13.41
C SER A 195 62.53 -1.53 -14.52
N THR A 196 61.82 -1.92 -15.57
CA THR A 196 62.36 -2.77 -16.65
C THR A 196 62.99 -1.99 -17.81
N LEU A 197 62.59 -0.73 -18.03
CA LEU A 197 63.15 0.16 -19.09
C LEU A 197 64.63 0.44 -18.96
N LYS A 198 65.28 0.22 -17.81
CA LYS A 198 66.72 0.39 -17.58
C LYS A 198 67.56 -0.82 -17.98
N LEU A 199 67.00 -1.89 -18.43
CA LEU A 199 67.61 -3.15 -18.76
C LEU A 199 67.75 -3.33 -20.28
N ASN A 200 67.81 -4.54 -20.77
CA ASN A 200 67.98 -4.92 -22.18
C ASN A 200 66.78 -4.42 -23.03
N PRO A 201 66.99 -3.85 -24.25
CA PRO A 201 65.92 -3.32 -25.11
C PRO A 201 64.84 -4.37 -25.47
N ILE A 202 65.23 -5.67 -25.58
CA ILE A 202 64.30 -6.76 -25.85
C ILE A 202 63.36 -6.99 -24.63
N VAL A 203 63.90 -6.93 -23.41
CA VAL A 203 63.11 -7.04 -22.17
C VAL A 203 62.19 -5.86 -22.04
N ALA A 204 62.68 -4.65 -22.36
CA ALA A 204 61.86 -3.44 -22.32
C ALA A 204 60.68 -3.49 -23.31
N MET A 205 60.95 -3.95 -24.54
CA MET A 205 59.92 -4.11 -25.57
C MET A 205 58.89 -5.19 -25.21
N LEU A 206 59.36 -6.34 -24.68
CA LEU A 206 58.48 -7.41 -24.22
C LEU A 206 57.64 -7.00 -23.01
N SER A 207 58.24 -6.28 -22.04
CA SER A 207 57.54 -5.69 -20.90
C SER A 207 56.48 -4.72 -21.36
N LEU A 208 56.77 -3.81 -22.29
CA LEU A 208 55.81 -2.88 -22.85
C LEU A 208 54.62 -3.60 -23.49
N LEU A 209 54.94 -4.61 -24.33
CA LEU A 209 53.89 -5.39 -25.00
C LEU A 209 53.00 -6.12 -24.01
N LEU A 210 53.58 -6.76 -22.99
CA LEU A 210 52.84 -7.46 -21.95
C LEU A 210 52.00 -6.51 -21.10
N THR A 211 52.56 -5.37 -20.70
CA THR A 211 51.87 -4.38 -19.90
C THR A 211 50.70 -3.75 -20.64
N VAL A 212 50.88 -3.36 -21.91
CA VAL A 212 49.76 -2.82 -22.71
C VAL A 212 48.68 -3.90 -22.89
N THR A 213 49.05 -5.12 -23.22
CA THR A 213 48.09 -6.23 -23.33
C THR A 213 47.40 -6.53 -21.99
N GLY A 214 48.14 -6.45 -20.88
CA GLY A 214 47.63 -6.63 -19.53
C GLY A 214 46.57 -5.60 -19.16
N VAL A 215 46.83 -4.33 -19.44
CA VAL A 215 45.83 -3.25 -19.21
C VAL A 215 44.56 -3.49 -20.00
N PHE A 216 44.66 -3.91 -21.27
CA PHE A 216 43.48 -4.28 -22.06
C PHE A 216 42.71 -5.45 -21.47
N LEU A 217 43.45 -6.51 -21.07
CA LEU A 217 42.85 -7.71 -20.47
C LEU A 217 42.18 -7.41 -19.13
N ILE A 218 42.81 -6.60 -18.26
CA ILE A 218 42.23 -6.18 -16.99
C ILE A 218 40.98 -5.33 -17.23
N SER A 219 41.02 -4.36 -18.14
CA SER A 219 39.87 -3.54 -18.51
C SER A 219 38.70 -4.41 -19.02
N PHE A 220 39.01 -5.43 -19.79
CA PHE A 220 38.01 -6.38 -20.30
C PHE A 220 37.43 -7.24 -19.18
N ILE A 221 38.27 -7.73 -18.23
CA ILE A 221 37.80 -8.46 -17.03
C ILE A 221 36.89 -7.60 -16.19
N ILE A 222 37.20 -6.32 -15.99
CA ILE A 222 36.35 -5.37 -15.27
C ILE A 222 35.00 -5.24 -15.99
N GLY A 223 35.01 -5.08 -17.32
CA GLY A 223 33.79 -5.01 -18.14
C GLY A 223 32.93 -6.27 -18.05
N VAL A 224 33.55 -7.43 -18.13
CA VAL A 224 32.84 -8.73 -17.95
C VAL A 224 32.33 -8.85 -16.53
N GLY A 225 33.14 -8.45 -15.54
CA GLY A 225 32.72 -8.42 -14.14
C GLY A 225 31.49 -7.53 -13.90
N ALA A 226 31.49 -6.33 -14.46
CA ALA A 226 30.35 -5.43 -14.39
C ALA A 226 29.09 -6.06 -15.01
N ASN A 227 29.20 -6.67 -16.18
CA ASN A 227 28.11 -7.38 -16.84
C ASN A 227 27.59 -8.58 -16.02
N VAL A 228 28.49 -9.31 -15.35
CA VAL A 228 28.10 -10.40 -14.45
C VAL A 228 27.31 -9.87 -13.27
N VAL A 229 27.75 -8.80 -12.63
CA VAL A 229 27.03 -8.16 -11.52
C VAL A 229 25.65 -7.70 -11.97
N GLU A 230 25.55 -7.04 -13.12
CA GLU A 230 24.26 -6.63 -13.67
C GLU A 230 23.33 -7.81 -13.91
N GLN A 231 23.84 -8.91 -14.49
CA GLN A 231 23.06 -10.12 -14.71
C GLN A 231 22.64 -10.82 -13.41
N VAL A 232 23.49 -10.79 -12.36
CA VAL A 232 23.13 -11.29 -11.02
C VAL A 232 21.97 -10.49 -10.46
N VAL A 233 22.04 -9.17 -10.56
CA VAL A 233 20.96 -8.26 -10.12
C VAL A 233 19.68 -8.54 -10.92
N LYS A 234 19.77 -8.64 -12.24
CA LYS A 234 18.61 -9.00 -13.09
C LYS A 234 18.03 -10.38 -12.76
N ALA A 235 18.89 -11.37 -12.52
CA ALA A 235 18.46 -12.72 -12.15
C ALA A 235 17.76 -12.73 -10.77
N GLU A 236 18.28 -11.96 -9.78
CA GLU A 236 17.63 -11.83 -8.47
C GLU A 236 16.27 -11.15 -8.59
N ARG A 237 16.11 -10.15 -9.47
CA ARG A 237 14.84 -9.50 -9.76
C ARG A 237 13.79 -10.44 -10.39
N ARG A 238 14.23 -11.49 -11.07
CA ARG A 238 13.38 -12.53 -11.67
C ARG A 238 13.20 -13.76 -10.80
N ARG A 239 13.88 -13.84 -9.66
CA ARG A 239 13.81 -14.98 -8.75
C ARG A 239 12.47 -15.02 -8.03
N ALA A 240 11.89 -16.22 -7.88
CA ALA A 240 10.62 -16.37 -7.16
C ALA A 240 10.74 -15.99 -5.67
N VAL A 241 9.73 -15.31 -5.18
CA VAL A 241 9.56 -14.97 -3.75
C VAL A 241 8.94 -16.17 -3.05
N HIS A 242 9.42 -16.51 -1.85
CA HIS A 242 8.88 -17.63 -1.06
C HIS A 242 7.99 -17.14 0.09
N TYR A 243 7.22 -16.06 -0.12
CA TYR A 243 6.28 -15.57 0.87
C TYR A 243 4.99 -16.41 0.84
N ARG A 244 4.33 -16.53 1.99
CA ARG A 244 3.02 -17.17 2.14
C ARG A 244 2.08 -16.26 2.90
N GLY A 245 0.81 -16.22 2.51
CA GLY A 245 -0.20 -15.35 3.11
C GLY A 245 0.15 -13.86 3.00
N HIS A 246 0.95 -13.49 2.01
CA HIS A 246 1.38 -12.12 1.74
C HIS A 246 0.39 -11.39 0.85
N SER A 247 0.62 -10.11 0.68
CA SER A 247 -0.14 -9.28 -0.25
C SER A 247 0.71 -8.98 -1.49
N VAL A 248 0.04 -8.84 -2.61
CA VAL A 248 0.68 -8.62 -3.91
C VAL A 248 0.09 -7.37 -4.55
N VAL A 249 0.93 -6.56 -5.19
CA VAL A 249 0.50 -5.43 -6.03
C VAL A 249 1.07 -5.65 -7.43
N ILE A 250 0.21 -5.61 -8.44
CA ILE A 250 0.51 -5.96 -9.82
C ILE A 250 0.13 -4.78 -10.72
N GLY A 251 0.90 -4.52 -11.77
CA GLY A 251 0.61 -3.50 -12.77
C GLY A 251 1.51 -2.28 -12.67
N ASN A 252 0.95 -1.08 -12.73
CA ASN A 252 1.73 0.17 -12.69
C ASN A 252 2.22 0.50 -11.27
N VAL A 253 3.08 -0.35 -10.72
CA VAL A 253 3.61 -0.19 -9.36
C VAL A 253 4.56 1.00 -9.19
N HIS A 254 5.06 1.59 -10.28
CA HIS A 254 5.97 2.74 -10.23
C HIS A 254 5.27 4.04 -9.84
N ASP A 255 4.00 4.16 -10.19
CA ASP A 255 3.18 5.31 -9.83
C ASP A 255 2.37 5.04 -8.53
N GLY A 256 2.59 3.87 -7.88
CA GLY A 256 1.87 3.41 -6.69
C GLY A 256 2.57 3.68 -5.36
N GLU A 257 3.47 4.66 -5.26
CA GLU A 257 4.23 4.96 -4.03
C GLU A 257 3.33 5.15 -2.82
N GLU A 258 2.35 6.03 -2.90
CA GLU A 258 1.43 6.33 -1.79
C GLU A 258 0.59 5.11 -1.39
N LEU A 259 0.11 4.33 -2.38
CA LEU A 259 -0.64 3.10 -2.13
C LEU A 259 0.20 2.08 -1.36
N ILE A 260 1.44 1.87 -1.80
CA ILE A 260 2.34 0.90 -1.18
C ILE A 260 2.78 1.39 0.20
N ALA A 261 3.04 2.68 0.36
CA ALA A 261 3.36 3.29 1.64
C ALA A 261 2.22 3.12 2.66
N GLU A 262 0.99 3.42 2.25
CA GLU A 262 -0.19 3.28 3.10
C GLU A 262 -0.44 1.81 3.45
N PHE A 263 -0.28 0.92 2.47
CA PHE A 263 -0.35 -0.51 2.67
C PHE A 263 0.61 -1.00 3.76
N VAL A 264 1.84 -0.47 3.77
CA VAL A 264 2.85 -0.77 4.79
C VAL A 264 2.49 -0.11 6.13
N ARG A 265 2.00 1.13 6.15
CA ARG A 265 1.60 1.86 7.37
C ARG A 265 0.51 1.12 8.13
N ILE A 266 -0.55 0.66 7.45
CA ILE A 266 -1.62 -0.13 8.08
C ILE A 266 -1.07 -1.38 8.77
N TYR A 267 -0.11 -2.06 8.16
CA TYR A 267 0.56 -3.18 8.82
C TYR A 267 1.36 -2.76 10.04
N VAL A 268 1.96 -1.59 10.06
CA VAL A 268 2.75 -1.09 11.18
C VAL A 268 1.85 -0.60 12.31
N LYS A 269 0.81 0.17 12.04
CA LYS A 269 -0.14 0.73 13.02
C LYS A 269 -0.81 -0.36 13.86
N ASN A 270 -1.25 -1.40 13.21
CA ASN A 270 -1.94 -2.49 13.90
C ASN A 270 -1.01 -3.34 14.77
N ARG A 271 0.19 -2.80 15.12
CA ARG A 271 1.28 -3.51 15.81
C ARG A 271 1.80 -2.82 17.05
N GLU A 272 0.98 -2.52 17.97
CA GLU A 272 1.43 -2.22 19.33
C GLU A 272 2.01 -3.47 20.00
N VAL A 273 3.27 -3.78 19.71
CA VAL A 273 4.03 -4.78 20.46
C VAL A 273 4.90 -4.05 21.48
N PRO A 274 4.79 -4.35 22.77
CA PRO A 274 5.62 -3.75 23.82
C PRO A 274 7.12 -3.91 23.52
N THR A 275 7.91 -2.91 23.84
CA THR A 275 9.32 -2.72 23.45
C THR A 275 10.24 -3.93 23.65
N PRO A 276 10.17 -4.74 24.75
CA PRO A 276 11.01 -5.94 24.90
C PRO A 276 10.58 -7.09 23.96
N ARG A 277 9.31 -7.15 23.60
CA ARG A 277 8.82 -8.12 22.60
C ARG A 277 9.16 -7.69 21.15
N ARG A 278 9.45 -6.39 20.91
CA ARG A 278 9.93 -5.93 19.60
C ARG A 278 11.30 -6.49 19.24
N LEU A 279 12.23 -6.54 20.18
CA LEU A 279 13.56 -7.12 19.95
C LEU A 279 13.47 -8.63 19.70
N TRP A 280 12.66 -9.34 20.46
CA TRP A 280 12.38 -10.75 20.26
C TRP A 280 11.59 -11.02 18.98
N ALA A 281 10.63 -10.19 18.66
CA ALA A 281 9.93 -10.24 17.39
C ALA A 281 10.88 -9.92 16.24
N TRP A 282 11.83 -8.99 16.38
CA TRP A 282 12.84 -8.68 15.38
C TRP A 282 13.81 -9.84 15.18
N LEU A 283 14.33 -10.47 16.23
CA LEU A 283 15.15 -11.68 16.17
C LEU A 283 14.38 -12.89 15.59
N ARG A 284 13.15 -13.07 15.99
CA ARG A 284 12.24 -14.08 15.46
C ARG A 284 11.86 -13.83 14.00
N TYR A 285 12.00 -12.63 13.55
CA TYR A 285 11.44 -12.06 12.35
C TYR A 285 12.29 -12.20 11.12
N THR A 286 13.56 -12.11 11.26
CA THR A 286 14.50 -12.32 10.17
C THR A 286 14.37 -13.70 9.54
N ARG A 287 13.68 -14.63 10.21
CA ARG A 287 13.57 -16.02 9.78
C ARG A 287 12.28 -16.78 10.01
N LEU A 288 11.67 -16.55 11.15
CA LEU A 288 10.36 -17.11 11.44
C LEU A 288 9.26 -16.40 10.67
N GLY A 289 9.65 -15.49 9.87
CA GLY A 289 8.86 -14.72 8.97
C GLY A 289 8.04 -15.51 7.97
N ARG A 290 7.84 -16.76 8.12
CA ARG A 290 6.78 -17.51 7.43
C ARG A 290 5.41 -17.28 8.06
N ARG A 291 5.32 -16.52 9.18
CA ARG A 291 4.07 -16.29 9.90
C ARG A 291 3.83 -14.83 10.26
N GLY A 292 3.33 -14.15 9.32
CA GLY A 292 2.20 -13.26 9.44
C GLY A 292 2.23 -12.08 10.38
N LYS A 293 3.34 -11.37 10.62
CA LYS A 293 3.20 -10.10 11.36
C LYS A 293 3.96 -8.91 10.76
N PHE A 294 4.51 -9.01 9.57
CA PHE A 294 5.14 -7.88 8.88
C PHE A 294 4.57 -7.69 7.49
N PRO A 295 4.57 -6.42 6.97
CA PRO A 295 4.05 -6.15 5.66
C PRO A 295 4.92 -6.84 4.61
N ARG A 296 4.59 -8.05 4.27
CA ARG A 296 5.18 -8.72 3.15
C ARG A 296 4.36 -8.37 1.95
N VAL A 297 4.88 -7.45 1.20
CA VAL A 297 4.30 -7.01 -0.06
C VAL A 297 5.25 -7.41 -1.17
N ALA A 298 4.75 -8.11 -2.17
CA ALA A 298 5.46 -8.41 -3.39
C ALA A 298 4.86 -7.57 -4.52
N LEU A 299 5.72 -6.87 -5.23
CA LEU A 299 5.34 -6.04 -6.37
C LEU A 299 5.73 -6.75 -7.66
N LEU A 300 4.84 -6.74 -8.65
CA LEU A 300 5.13 -7.17 -10.00
C LEU A 300 4.91 -6.00 -10.95
N GLY A 301 5.97 -5.60 -11.65
CA GLY A 301 5.91 -4.55 -12.65
C GLY A 301 6.71 -4.92 -13.90
N ASN A 302 6.40 -4.27 -15.02
CA ASN A 302 7.01 -4.55 -16.31
C ASN A 302 8.39 -3.90 -16.51
N LYS A 303 8.73 -2.83 -15.77
CA LYS A 303 9.99 -2.14 -15.90
C LYS A 303 11.15 -2.93 -15.31
N GLU A 304 12.32 -2.79 -15.91
CA GLU A 304 13.53 -3.46 -15.46
C GLU A 304 14.02 -2.92 -14.11
N ASP A 305 13.95 -1.61 -13.92
CA ASP A 305 14.37 -0.96 -12.67
C ASP A 305 13.24 -0.96 -11.63
N PRO A 306 13.59 -1.24 -10.36
CA PRO A 306 12.63 -1.13 -9.28
C PRO A 306 12.20 0.33 -9.08
N PRO A 307 10.99 0.57 -8.56
CA PRO A 307 10.55 1.90 -8.18
C PRO A 307 11.54 2.60 -7.24
N ALA A 308 11.80 3.90 -7.47
CA ALA A 308 12.79 4.67 -6.70
C ALA A 308 12.45 4.73 -5.20
N PHE A 309 11.18 4.80 -4.83
CA PHE A 309 10.72 4.87 -3.44
C PHE A 309 11.04 3.62 -2.61
N LEU A 310 11.41 2.49 -3.23
CA LEU A 310 11.81 1.29 -2.48
C LEU A 310 13.10 1.45 -1.66
N VAL A 311 13.85 2.52 -1.89
CA VAL A 311 15.04 2.87 -1.10
C VAL A 311 14.64 3.36 0.30
N GLU A 312 13.43 3.83 0.49
CA GLU A 312 12.96 4.34 1.77
C GLU A 312 12.95 3.26 2.88
N PRO A 313 13.31 3.62 4.12
CA PRO A 313 13.37 2.66 5.23
C PRO A 313 12.06 1.94 5.54
N ILE A 314 10.92 2.61 5.28
CA ILE A 314 9.59 2.02 5.49
C ILE A 314 9.33 0.87 4.51
N MET A 315 9.89 0.93 3.30
CA MET A 315 9.71 -0.03 2.21
C MET A 315 10.59 -1.28 2.31
N ARG A 316 11.45 -1.40 3.32
CA ARG A 316 12.42 -2.51 3.46
C ARG A 316 11.82 -3.93 3.39
N TRP A 317 10.52 -4.06 3.53
CA TRP A 317 9.80 -5.35 3.49
C TRP A 317 9.06 -5.57 2.17
N VAL A 318 9.11 -4.59 1.30
CA VAL A 318 8.53 -4.64 -0.03
C VAL A 318 9.56 -5.22 -0.99
N VAL A 319 9.16 -6.19 -1.79
CA VAL A 319 10.05 -6.85 -2.74
C VAL A 319 9.50 -6.65 -4.14
N TYR A 320 10.32 -6.08 -5.02
CA TYR A 320 9.99 -5.90 -6.43
C TYR A 320 10.44 -7.11 -7.26
N ARG A 321 9.60 -7.52 -8.19
CA ARG A 321 9.92 -8.50 -9.23
C ARG A 321 9.53 -7.93 -10.59
N GLN A 322 10.41 -8.15 -11.56
CA GLN A 322 10.16 -7.79 -12.94
C GLN A 322 9.38 -8.92 -13.62
N GLY A 323 8.33 -8.58 -14.35
CA GLY A 323 7.56 -9.54 -15.14
C GLY A 323 6.34 -8.91 -15.80
N ASP A 324 5.77 -9.68 -16.73
CA ASP A 324 4.50 -9.35 -17.38
C ASP A 324 3.36 -9.79 -16.46
N GLN A 325 2.44 -8.87 -16.21
CA GLN A 325 1.28 -9.10 -15.36
C GLN A 325 0.29 -10.12 -15.95
N GLY A 326 0.24 -10.28 -17.28
CA GLY A 326 -0.61 -11.25 -17.97
C GLY A 326 0.01 -12.66 -18.07
N ASP A 327 1.32 -12.83 -17.75
CA ASP A 327 1.99 -14.10 -17.84
C ASP A 327 1.90 -14.90 -16.52
N PRO A 328 1.28 -16.10 -16.52
CA PRO A 328 1.24 -16.97 -15.35
C PRO A 328 2.63 -17.33 -14.79
N VAL A 329 3.67 -17.42 -15.63
CA VAL A 329 5.04 -17.74 -15.22
C VAL A 329 5.63 -16.59 -14.40
N ASP A 330 5.34 -15.36 -14.79
CA ASP A 330 5.82 -14.17 -14.10
C ASP A 330 5.03 -13.93 -12.79
N LEU A 331 3.74 -14.23 -12.77
CA LEU A 331 2.92 -14.25 -11.55
C LEU A 331 3.45 -15.29 -10.52
N ALA A 332 4.00 -16.40 -10.98
CA ALA A 332 4.63 -17.36 -10.08
C ALA A 332 5.88 -16.79 -9.38
N ARG A 333 6.56 -15.77 -9.93
CA ARG A 333 7.72 -15.11 -9.29
C ARG A 333 7.35 -14.38 -8.01
N ILE A 334 6.14 -13.86 -7.92
CA ILE A 334 5.61 -13.23 -6.71
C ILE A 334 4.86 -14.22 -5.80
N ASN A 335 4.93 -15.52 -6.12
CA ASN A 335 4.24 -16.60 -5.41
C ASN A 335 2.74 -16.33 -5.21
N ILE A 336 2.06 -15.97 -6.29
CA ILE A 336 0.62 -15.66 -6.28
C ILE A 336 -0.21 -16.82 -5.73
N LYS A 337 0.26 -18.06 -5.89
CA LYS A 337 -0.40 -19.27 -5.40
C LYS A 337 -0.64 -19.27 -3.90
N ASP A 338 0.28 -18.71 -3.13
CA ASP A 338 0.19 -18.61 -1.67
C ASP A 338 -0.16 -17.18 -1.21
N ALA A 339 -0.54 -16.28 -2.11
CA ALA A 339 -0.95 -14.93 -1.78
C ALA A 339 -2.35 -14.89 -1.14
N LYS A 340 -2.54 -14.04 -0.16
CA LYS A 340 -3.83 -13.82 0.50
C LYS A 340 -4.67 -12.77 -0.23
N ARG A 341 -4.00 -11.70 -0.71
CA ARG A 341 -4.62 -10.56 -1.39
C ARG A 341 -3.77 -10.16 -2.58
N ALA A 342 -4.44 -9.69 -3.63
CA ALA A 342 -3.81 -9.07 -4.77
C ALA A 342 -4.52 -7.76 -5.11
N ILE A 343 -3.75 -6.71 -5.39
CA ILE A 343 -4.26 -5.45 -5.94
C ILE A 343 -3.72 -5.36 -7.35
N VAL A 344 -4.61 -5.19 -8.31
CA VAL A 344 -4.28 -4.99 -9.74
C VAL A 344 -4.50 -3.52 -10.06
N LEU A 345 -3.42 -2.82 -10.38
CA LEU A 345 -3.42 -1.41 -10.74
C LEU A 345 -3.56 -1.26 -12.26
N ALA A 346 -4.47 -0.42 -12.70
CA ALA A 346 -4.61 -0.10 -14.10
C ALA A 346 -3.40 0.70 -14.60
N ASP A 347 -2.84 0.34 -15.74
CA ASP A 347 -1.81 1.13 -16.40
C ASP A 347 -2.42 2.00 -17.50
N ARG A 348 -2.77 3.20 -17.14
CA ARG A 348 -3.45 4.18 -18.00
C ARG A 348 -2.66 4.58 -19.24
N LYS A 349 -1.38 4.24 -19.31
CA LYS A 349 -0.55 4.48 -20.51
C LYS A 349 -1.03 3.68 -21.73
N TYR A 350 -1.72 2.57 -21.46
CA TYR A 350 -2.26 1.71 -22.53
C TYR A 350 -3.68 2.11 -22.99
N GLY A 351 -4.26 3.17 -22.46
CA GLY A 351 -5.60 3.63 -22.87
C GLY A 351 -6.64 2.51 -22.80
N LEU A 352 -7.33 2.25 -23.91
CA LEU A 352 -8.35 1.19 -24.01
C LEU A 352 -7.80 -0.24 -23.75
N GLU A 353 -6.51 -0.46 -23.97
CA GLU A 353 -5.88 -1.77 -23.71
C GLU A 353 -5.65 -2.02 -22.21
N ALA A 354 -5.71 -0.98 -21.35
CA ALA A 354 -5.53 -1.12 -19.91
C ALA A 354 -6.59 -2.04 -19.28
N ALA A 355 -7.85 -1.92 -19.72
CA ALA A 355 -8.95 -2.78 -19.30
C ALA A 355 -8.71 -4.24 -19.69
N ALA A 356 -8.33 -4.50 -20.95
CA ALA A 356 -8.02 -5.84 -21.44
C ALA A 356 -6.84 -6.46 -20.66
N LEU A 357 -5.83 -5.67 -20.33
CA LEU A 357 -4.68 -6.10 -19.56
C LEU A 357 -5.05 -6.45 -18.12
N SER A 358 -5.91 -5.67 -17.48
CA SER A 358 -6.44 -5.96 -16.13
C SER A 358 -7.24 -7.26 -16.10
N VAL A 359 -8.10 -7.48 -17.09
CA VAL A 359 -8.89 -8.73 -17.24
C VAL A 359 -7.99 -9.93 -17.50
N SER A 360 -6.98 -9.80 -18.38
CA SER A 360 -5.99 -10.84 -18.64
C SER A 360 -5.19 -11.20 -17.39
N THR A 361 -4.74 -10.19 -16.64
CA THR A 361 -4.05 -10.35 -15.36
C THR A 361 -4.92 -11.13 -14.37
N LEU A 362 -6.19 -10.76 -14.26
CA LEU A 362 -7.14 -11.41 -13.37
C LEU A 362 -7.37 -12.88 -13.76
N ALA A 363 -7.54 -13.17 -15.05
CA ALA A 363 -7.69 -14.54 -15.53
C ALA A 363 -6.45 -15.39 -15.25
N ALA A 364 -5.25 -14.85 -15.50
CA ALA A 364 -3.99 -15.51 -15.20
C ALA A 364 -3.82 -15.77 -13.69
N LEU A 365 -4.21 -14.81 -12.85
CA LEU A 365 -4.19 -14.93 -11.40
C LEU A 365 -5.16 -16.04 -10.92
N ARG A 366 -6.39 -16.03 -11.41
CA ARG A 366 -7.42 -17.03 -11.05
C ARG A 366 -7.01 -18.44 -11.43
N SER A 367 -6.30 -18.61 -12.55
CA SER A 367 -5.78 -19.91 -12.96
C SER A 367 -4.80 -20.53 -11.94
N GLN A 368 -4.10 -19.70 -11.15
CA GLN A 368 -3.13 -20.14 -10.15
C GLN A 368 -3.68 -20.13 -8.72
N ASN A 369 -4.57 -19.20 -8.40
CA ASN A 369 -5.14 -19.05 -7.06
C ASN A 369 -6.59 -18.59 -7.12
N ALA A 370 -7.49 -19.53 -7.05
CA ALA A 370 -8.93 -19.28 -7.08
C ALA A 370 -9.46 -18.60 -5.80
N THR A 371 -8.77 -18.74 -4.67
CA THR A 371 -9.22 -18.25 -3.35
C THR A 371 -8.57 -16.92 -2.93
N CYS A 372 -7.65 -16.38 -3.73
CA CYS A 372 -7.05 -15.08 -3.49
C CYS A 372 -8.12 -13.98 -3.59
N HIS A 373 -8.16 -13.07 -2.63
CA HIS A 373 -8.97 -11.86 -2.77
C HIS A 373 -8.27 -10.86 -3.67
N VAL A 374 -8.93 -10.51 -4.77
CA VAL A 374 -8.37 -9.64 -5.79
C VAL A 374 -9.17 -8.35 -5.84
N TYR A 375 -8.46 -7.25 -5.75
CA TYR A 375 -8.98 -5.89 -5.87
C TYR A 375 -8.45 -5.32 -7.17
N VAL A 376 -9.34 -5.04 -8.10
CA VAL A 376 -8.98 -4.58 -9.45
C VAL A 376 -9.42 -3.14 -9.62
N GLU A 377 -8.49 -2.27 -9.97
CA GLU A 377 -8.78 -0.90 -10.39
C GLU A 377 -9.46 -0.93 -11.75
N VAL A 378 -10.63 -0.32 -11.84
CA VAL A 378 -11.40 -0.18 -13.07
C VAL A 378 -11.77 1.27 -13.29
N ASP A 379 -11.94 1.66 -14.56
CA ASP A 379 -12.19 3.04 -14.92
C ASP A 379 -13.61 3.27 -15.49
N ASP A 380 -14.37 2.20 -15.71
CA ASP A 380 -15.71 2.28 -16.28
C ASP A 380 -16.62 1.12 -15.83
N PRO A 381 -17.96 1.29 -15.90
CA PRO A 381 -18.93 0.29 -15.45
C PRO A 381 -18.94 -1.00 -16.29
N GLU A 382 -18.61 -0.92 -17.58
CA GLU A 382 -18.59 -2.09 -18.47
C GLU A 382 -17.41 -3.00 -18.08
N THR A 383 -16.21 -2.42 -17.95
CA THR A 383 -15.02 -3.14 -17.44
C THR A 383 -15.29 -3.71 -16.05
N LYS A 384 -15.99 -2.99 -15.18
CA LYS A 384 -16.38 -3.47 -13.84
C LYS A 384 -17.18 -4.77 -13.94
N SER A 385 -18.18 -4.84 -14.81
CA SER A 385 -19.02 -6.03 -14.97
C SER A 385 -18.22 -7.23 -15.48
N ILE A 386 -17.34 -7.03 -16.46
CA ILE A 386 -16.46 -8.07 -17.01
C ILE A 386 -15.47 -8.57 -15.95
N VAL A 387 -14.87 -7.67 -15.18
CA VAL A 387 -13.93 -8.03 -14.10
C VAL A 387 -14.61 -8.88 -13.03
N LEU A 388 -15.85 -8.56 -12.65
CA LEU A 388 -16.60 -9.35 -11.67
C LEU A 388 -16.98 -10.74 -12.21
N GLU A 389 -17.37 -10.82 -13.48
CA GLU A 389 -17.69 -12.09 -14.13
C GLU A 389 -16.48 -13.02 -14.22
N VAL A 390 -15.35 -12.51 -14.75
CA VAL A 390 -14.11 -13.28 -14.89
C VAL A 390 -13.48 -13.63 -13.55
N GLY A 391 -13.55 -12.69 -12.61
CA GLY A 391 -12.89 -12.81 -11.31
C GLY A 391 -13.62 -13.68 -10.30
N GLY A 392 -14.94 -13.85 -10.47
CA GLY A 392 -15.79 -14.62 -9.56
C GLY A 392 -15.88 -14.01 -8.15
N PRO A 393 -16.33 -14.79 -7.18
CA PRO A 393 -16.79 -14.32 -5.86
C PRO A 393 -15.74 -13.66 -4.99
N HIS A 394 -14.46 -13.90 -5.23
CA HIS A 394 -13.37 -13.31 -4.46
C HIS A 394 -12.74 -12.10 -5.15
N THR A 395 -13.49 -11.43 -6.02
CA THR A 395 -13.02 -10.25 -6.76
C THR A 395 -13.85 -9.03 -6.41
N VAL A 396 -13.16 -7.94 -6.14
CA VAL A 396 -13.75 -6.62 -5.93
C VAL A 396 -13.24 -5.70 -7.03
N ALA A 397 -14.14 -5.18 -7.85
CA ALA A 397 -13.81 -4.19 -8.86
C ALA A 397 -14.01 -2.79 -8.26
N LEU A 398 -12.92 -2.04 -8.14
CA LEU A 398 -12.89 -0.71 -7.56
C LEU A 398 -12.98 0.34 -8.67
N ASP A 399 -14.15 0.91 -8.84
CA ASP A 399 -14.41 2.00 -9.77
C ASP A 399 -13.88 3.30 -9.18
N VAL A 400 -12.61 3.57 -9.43
CA VAL A 400 -11.88 4.71 -8.85
C VAL A 400 -12.41 6.06 -9.36
N PRO A 401 -12.68 6.26 -10.65
CA PRO A 401 -13.25 7.52 -11.13
C PRO A 401 -14.61 7.83 -10.51
N ARG A 402 -15.48 6.81 -10.36
CA ARG A 402 -16.78 6.98 -9.70
C ARG A 402 -16.61 7.39 -8.25
N PHE A 403 -15.77 6.68 -7.50
CA PHE A 403 -15.48 7.01 -6.11
C PHE A 403 -14.95 8.43 -5.96
N LEU A 404 -13.97 8.84 -6.78
CA LEU A 404 -13.42 10.20 -6.76
C LEU A 404 -14.48 11.25 -7.11
N GLY A 405 -15.36 10.97 -8.07
CA GLY A 405 -16.46 11.87 -8.43
C GLY A 405 -17.43 12.10 -7.28
N MET A 406 -17.88 11.03 -6.61
CA MET A 406 -18.72 11.10 -5.41
C MET A 406 -18.02 11.83 -4.27
N PHE A 407 -16.74 11.55 -4.06
CA PHE A 407 -15.92 12.19 -3.05
C PHE A 407 -15.79 13.71 -3.28
N LEU A 408 -15.52 14.13 -4.52
CA LEU A 408 -15.50 15.54 -4.91
C LEU A 408 -16.86 16.22 -4.71
N CYS A 409 -17.94 15.50 -5.01
CA CYS A 409 -19.30 16.00 -4.80
C CYS A 409 -19.55 16.33 -3.34
N GLN A 410 -19.19 15.43 -2.42
CA GLN A 410 -19.35 15.66 -0.98
C GLN A 410 -18.53 16.87 -0.49
N HIS A 411 -17.32 17.06 -1.02
CA HIS A 411 -16.49 18.23 -0.68
C HIS A 411 -17.06 19.56 -1.20
N LEU A 412 -17.81 19.53 -2.30
CA LEU A 412 -18.51 20.69 -2.80
C LEU A 412 -19.75 21.05 -1.97
N LEU A 413 -20.49 20.01 -1.57
CA LEU A 413 -21.76 20.19 -0.84
C LEU A 413 -21.57 20.46 0.66
N LEU A 414 -20.50 19.89 1.26
CA LEU A 414 -20.23 19.95 2.70
C LEU A 414 -18.88 20.64 2.98
N PRO A 415 -18.81 21.97 2.89
CA PRO A 415 -17.58 22.68 3.19
C PRO A 415 -17.09 22.39 4.62
N GLY A 416 -15.81 22.01 4.78
CA GLY A 416 -15.21 21.64 6.07
C GLY A 416 -15.18 20.14 6.35
N VAL A 417 -15.62 19.33 5.39
CA VAL A 417 -15.58 17.88 5.48
C VAL A 417 -14.17 17.30 5.24
N GLU A 418 -13.23 18.14 4.80
CA GLU A 418 -11.87 17.71 4.41
C GLU A 418 -11.15 16.98 5.54
N ASP A 419 -11.21 17.52 6.75
CA ASP A 419 -10.58 16.90 7.92
C ASP A 419 -11.25 15.58 8.29
N LEU A 420 -12.57 15.51 8.17
CA LEU A 420 -13.35 14.30 8.43
C LEU A 420 -12.93 13.15 7.50
N TYR A 421 -12.89 13.41 6.19
CA TYR A 421 -12.52 12.38 5.22
C TYR A 421 -11.04 12.02 5.27
N ARG A 422 -10.17 13.00 5.57
CA ARG A 422 -8.77 12.70 5.80
C ARG A 422 -8.61 11.67 6.93
N ASP A 423 -9.28 11.90 8.06
CA ASP A 423 -9.19 10.99 9.20
C ASP A 423 -9.85 9.62 8.91
N LEU A 424 -10.98 9.60 8.19
CA LEU A 424 -11.69 8.35 7.84
C LEU A 424 -10.91 7.47 6.85
N LEU A 425 -10.14 8.07 5.96
CA LEU A 425 -9.44 7.35 4.89
C LEU A 425 -7.99 7.02 5.26
N THR A 426 -7.35 7.84 6.12
CA THR A 426 -5.95 7.63 6.51
C THR A 426 -5.82 6.67 7.67
N SER A 427 -4.70 5.95 7.71
CA SER A 427 -4.38 5.09 8.85
C SER A 427 -3.99 5.83 10.13
N ASP A 428 -3.93 7.17 10.14
CA ASP A 428 -3.46 7.96 11.29
C ASP A 428 -4.58 8.40 12.26
N GLY A 429 -5.86 8.24 11.89
CA GLY A 429 -7.02 8.63 12.68
C GLY A 429 -7.94 7.49 13.08
N ALA A 430 -9.21 7.82 13.31
CA ALA A 430 -10.27 6.85 13.45
C ALA A 430 -10.75 6.44 12.05
N GLU A 431 -10.88 5.15 11.81
CA GLU A 431 -11.23 4.56 10.51
C GLU A 431 -12.51 3.74 10.61
N ILE A 432 -13.13 3.47 9.47
CA ILE A 432 -14.22 2.50 9.38
C ILE A 432 -13.64 1.09 9.48
N TYR A 433 -14.10 0.33 10.43
CA TYR A 433 -13.79 -1.08 10.60
C TYR A 433 -15.05 -1.92 10.54
N THR A 434 -14.88 -3.14 10.07
CA THR A 434 -15.92 -4.17 10.07
C THR A 434 -15.48 -5.36 10.91
N HIS A 435 -16.37 -5.90 11.71
CA HIS A 435 -16.16 -7.15 12.43
C HIS A 435 -17.25 -8.14 12.05
N ILE A 436 -16.84 -9.26 11.46
CA ILE A 436 -17.76 -10.34 11.08
C ILE A 436 -17.59 -11.49 12.05
N TYR A 437 -18.70 -11.99 12.57
CA TYR A 437 -18.75 -13.15 13.46
C TYR A 437 -18.48 -14.42 12.68
N VAL A 438 -17.29 -14.99 12.85
CA VAL A 438 -16.82 -16.22 12.19
C VAL A 438 -16.48 -17.33 13.18
N ASP A 439 -16.45 -17.00 14.48
CA ASP A 439 -16.23 -17.98 15.53
C ASP A 439 -17.55 -18.66 15.84
N ASP A 440 -17.60 -20.00 15.69
CA ASP A 440 -18.80 -20.80 15.93
C ASP A 440 -19.37 -20.53 17.34
N SER A 441 -18.53 -20.28 18.35
CA SER A 441 -18.97 -19.96 19.71
C SER A 441 -19.64 -18.59 19.85
N GLU A 442 -19.28 -17.60 19.03
CA GLU A 442 -19.92 -16.28 19.00
C GLU A 442 -21.25 -16.35 18.23
N VAL A 443 -21.24 -17.05 17.11
CA VAL A 443 -22.44 -17.27 16.29
C VAL A 443 -23.50 -18.05 17.07
N ASP A 444 -23.13 -19.13 17.74
CA ASP A 444 -24.04 -19.93 18.56
C ASP A 444 -24.65 -19.12 19.72
N ARG A 445 -23.84 -18.25 20.35
CA ARG A 445 -24.34 -17.35 21.39
C ARG A 445 -25.36 -16.34 20.88
N LEU A 446 -25.11 -15.79 19.70
CA LEU A 446 -26.06 -14.87 19.05
C LEU A 446 -27.36 -15.60 18.64
N ALA A 447 -27.23 -16.78 18.06
CA ALA A 447 -28.39 -17.60 17.62
C ALA A 447 -29.27 -18.08 18.80
N ALA A 448 -28.65 -18.38 19.95
CA ALA A 448 -29.34 -18.84 21.15
C ALA A 448 -30.11 -17.73 21.89
N ARG A 449 -29.97 -16.48 21.48
CA ARG A 449 -30.66 -15.37 22.14
C ARG A 449 -32.15 -15.32 21.81
N THR A 450 -32.92 -15.18 22.86
CA THR A 450 -34.35 -14.97 22.80
C THR A 450 -34.78 -13.50 22.85
N THR A 451 -33.92 -12.64 23.37
CA THR A 451 -34.21 -11.21 23.48
C THR A 451 -33.67 -10.45 22.27
N ALA A 452 -34.54 -9.71 21.60
CA ALA A 452 -34.14 -8.86 20.47
C ALA A 452 -33.27 -7.67 20.94
N PHE A 453 -32.28 -7.29 20.17
CA PHE A 453 -31.57 -6.03 20.34
C PHE A 453 -32.34 -4.90 19.64
N ARG A 454 -32.37 -3.75 20.27
CA ARG A 454 -32.63 -2.49 19.55
C ARG A 454 -31.31 -1.96 18.99
N PHE A 455 -31.32 -1.42 17.81
CA PHE A 455 -30.11 -0.81 17.23
C PHE A 455 -29.61 0.35 18.11
N GLU A 456 -30.50 1.14 18.67
CA GLU A 456 -30.19 2.20 19.62
C GLU A 456 -29.39 1.70 20.83
N ASP A 457 -29.77 0.54 21.37
CA ASP A 457 -29.03 -0.09 22.48
C ASP A 457 -27.60 -0.47 22.07
N LEU A 458 -27.43 -0.95 20.83
CA LEU A 458 -26.11 -1.24 20.29
C LEU A 458 -25.25 0.01 20.09
N VAL A 459 -25.85 1.13 19.65
CA VAL A 459 -25.16 2.42 19.53
C VAL A 459 -24.66 2.90 20.89
N HIS A 460 -25.48 2.80 21.93
CA HIS A 460 -25.06 3.17 23.29
C HIS A 460 -23.98 2.25 23.84
N LEU A 461 -24.05 0.95 23.59
CA LEU A 461 -23.03 -0.02 23.99
C LEU A 461 -21.71 0.23 23.24
N ALA A 462 -21.78 0.55 21.94
CA ALA A 462 -20.63 0.86 21.12
C ALA A 462 -19.89 2.11 21.63
N ALA A 463 -20.66 3.17 21.99
CA ALA A 463 -20.08 4.37 22.57
C ALA A 463 -19.33 4.10 23.88
N ALA A 464 -19.80 3.15 24.73
CA ALA A 464 -19.08 2.72 25.93
C ALA A 464 -17.73 2.04 25.62
N HIS A 465 -17.57 1.51 24.42
CA HIS A 465 -16.32 0.94 23.92
C HIS A 465 -15.49 1.89 23.04
N ASN A 466 -15.82 3.19 23.00
CA ASN A 466 -15.22 4.20 22.13
C ASN A 466 -15.33 3.82 20.64
N VAL A 467 -16.49 3.33 20.24
CA VAL A 467 -16.86 3.00 18.87
C VAL A 467 -18.09 3.81 18.49
N VAL A 468 -18.08 4.42 17.33
CA VAL A 468 -19.28 4.96 16.69
C VAL A 468 -19.84 3.88 15.79
N LEU A 469 -20.95 3.28 16.17
CA LEU A 469 -21.62 2.23 15.40
C LEU A 469 -22.36 2.87 14.23
N LEU A 470 -21.99 2.47 13.00
CA LEU A 470 -22.63 2.94 11.77
C LEU A 470 -23.75 2.04 11.32
N GLY A 471 -23.59 0.73 11.52
CA GLY A 471 -24.51 -0.27 11.02
C GLY A 471 -24.11 -1.68 11.37
N VAL A 472 -24.75 -2.61 10.71
CA VAL A 472 -24.57 -4.06 10.91
C VAL A 472 -24.51 -4.79 9.58
N TYR A 473 -23.95 -6.00 9.61
CA TYR A 473 -24.09 -6.97 8.53
C TYR A 473 -25.11 -8.03 8.90
N LEU A 474 -26.02 -8.31 7.97
CA LEU A 474 -27.04 -9.33 8.10
C LEU A 474 -26.78 -10.46 7.11
N GLY A 475 -27.20 -11.68 7.46
CA GLY A 475 -27.08 -12.85 6.61
C GLY A 475 -27.87 -14.04 7.13
N THR A 476 -28.25 -14.95 6.24
CA THR A 476 -29.01 -16.17 6.59
C THR A 476 -28.13 -17.26 7.16
N GLU A 477 -26.91 -17.40 6.64
CA GLU A 477 -26.01 -18.50 6.99
C GLU A 477 -24.82 -18.02 7.84
N PRO A 478 -24.27 -18.90 8.69
CA PRO A 478 -23.03 -18.63 9.41
C PRO A 478 -21.88 -18.42 8.44
N VAL A 479 -21.09 -17.37 8.68
CA VAL A 479 -19.96 -17.01 7.83
C VAL A 479 -18.74 -17.83 8.21
N LYS A 480 -18.14 -18.54 7.26
CA LYS A 480 -16.88 -19.28 7.44
C LYS A 480 -15.78 -18.64 6.61
N ARG A 481 -14.57 -18.64 7.15
CA ARG A 481 -13.40 -18.18 6.41
C ARG A 481 -13.07 -19.13 5.26
N ASN A 482 -12.68 -18.60 4.12
CA ASN A 482 -12.18 -19.41 3.03
C ASN A 482 -10.80 -20.02 3.33
N ALA A 483 -10.28 -20.85 2.43
CA ALA A 483 -8.96 -21.49 2.58
C ALA A 483 -7.81 -20.49 2.72
N SER A 484 -7.96 -19.26 2.22
CA SER A 484 -7.00 -18.16 2.36
C SER A 484 -7.15 -17.40 3.68
N GLY A 485 -8.12 -17.78 4.54
CA GLY A 485 -8.41 -17.15 5.83
C GLY A 485 -9.07 -15.78 5.70
N VAL A 486 -9.69 -15.48 4.57
CA VAL A 486 -10.47 -14.25 4.32
C VAL A 486 -11.95 -14.54 4.48
N VAL A 487 -12.71 -13.55 4.92
CA VAL A 487 -14.15 -13.61 5.11
C VAL A 487 -14.84 -13.34 3.78
N PRO A 488 -15.65 -14.26 3.24
CA PRO A 488 -16.47 -13.98 2.08
C PRO A 488 -17.62 -13.05 2.45
N MET A 489 -17.86 -12.03 1.62
CA MET A 489 -18.89 -11.01 1.85
C MET A 489 -20.16 -11.21 1.02
N GLU A 490 -20.16 -12.16 0.10
CA GLU A 490 -21.18 -12.38 -0.93
C GLU A 490 -22.62 -12.60 -0.41
N HIS A 491 -22.74 -13.16 0.79
CA HIS A 491 -24.03 -13.45 1.41
C HIS A 491 -24.34 -12.51 2.57
N LEU A 492 -23.55 -11.44 2.73
CA LEU A 492 -23.72 -10.45 3.77
C LEU A 492 -24.27 -9.17 3.17
N VAL A 493 -25.32 -8.66 3.80
CA VAL A 493 -25.94 -7.41 3.40
C VAL A 493 -25.59 -6.36 4.44
N PRO A 494 -24.90 -5.27 4.08
CA PRO A 494 -24.70 -4.15 4.98
C PRO A 494 -26.02 -3.44 5.19
N TRP A 495 -26.26 -2.96 6.40
CA TRP A 495 -27.37 -2.12 6.75
C TRP A 495 -26.89 -0.99 7.64
N LEU A 496 -26.74 0.20 7.07
CA LEU A 496 -26.33 1.39 7.75
C LEU A 496 -27.53 2.05 8.43
N ASN A 497 -27.29 2.60 9.61
CA ASN A 497 -28.27 3.36 10.38
C ASN A 497 -29.69 2.77 10.37
N PRO A 498 -29.87 1.49 10.73
CA PRO A 498 -31.20 0.92 10.81
C PRO A 498 -32.07 1.72 11.78
N SER A 499 -33.35 1.83 11.47
CA SER A 499 -34.29 2.56 12.33
C SER A 499 -34.28 2.04 13.77
N ALA A 500 -34.44 2.91 14.75
CA ALA A 500 -34.29 2.57 16.17
C ALA A 500 -35.19 1.41 16.66
N GLU A 501 -36.32 1.18 15.99
CA GLU A 501 -37.33 0.17 16.35
C GLU A 501 -37.22 -1.16 15.62
N VAL A 502 -36.01 -1.56 15.19
CA VAL A 502 -35.83 -2.83 14.48
C VAL A 502 -35.92 -4.01 15.44
N GLU A 503 -37.13 -4.38 15.84
CA GLU A 503 -37.40 -5.67 16.51
C GLU A 503 -37.53 -6.81 15.48
N ARG A 504 -38.15 -6.52 14.38
CA ARG A 504 -38.22 -7.41 13.20
C ARG A 504 -37.67 -6.61 12.05
N ALA A 505 -36.55 -7.05 11.53
CA ALA A 505 -36.08 -6.50 10.31
C ALA A 505 -37.20 -6.56 9.27
N ASP A 506 -37.86 -5.44 9.00
CA ASP A 506 -38.74 -5.31 7.86
C ASP A 506 -37.86 -5.24 6.62
N LEU A 507 -37.21 -6.36 6.37
CA LEU A 507 -36.18 -6.61 5.40
C LEU A 507 -36.81 -6.70 4.00
N ARG A 508 -37.83 -5.88 3.72
CA ARG A 508 -38.45 -5.82 2.39
C ARG A 508 -37.43 -5.54 1.30
N ALA A 509 -36.34 -4.79 1.62
CA ALA A 509 -35.23 -4.56 0.73
C ALA A 509 -34.21 -5.72 0.68
N LEU A 510 -34.22 -6.63 1.67
CA LEU A 510 -33.21 -7.66 1.88
C LEU A 510 -33.77 -9.06 1.71
N GLY A 511 -34.45 -9.32 0.63
CA GLY A 511 -35.24 -10.53 0.30
C GLY A 511 -34.82 -11.87 0.92
N ALA A 512 -33.50 -12.07 1.12
CA ALA A 512 -32.95 -13.32 1.66
C ALA A 512 -33.17 -13.51 3.18
N VAL A 513 -33.34 -12.45 3.96
CA VAL A 513 -33.42 -12.49 5.45
C VAL A 513 -34.82 -12.17 5.97
N ARG A 514 -35.77 -12.03 5.07
CA ARG A 514 -37.17 -11.69 5.38
C ARG A 514 -37.78 -12.63 6.42
N GLY A 515 -38.28 -12.07 7.50
CA GLY A 515 -38.94 -12.82 8.57
C GLY A 515 -38.02 -13.39 9.65
N MET A 516 -36.70 -13.16 9.57
CA MET A 516 -35.77 -13.52 10.64
C MET A 516 -35.81 -12.47 11.75
N VAL A 517 -35.56 -12.88 12.99
CA VAL A 517 -35.32 -11.96 14.09
C VAL A 517 -33.94 -11.32 13.89
N PHE A 518 -33.81 -10.00 14.14
CA PHE A 518 -32.56 -9.23 13.94
C PHE A 518 -31.35 -9.91 14.56
N THR A 519 -31.45 -10.40 15.80
CA THR A 519 -30.36 -11.11 16.48
C THR A 519 -29.93 -12.39 15.78
N GLN A 520 -30.87 -13.11 15.15
CA GLN A 520 -30.59 -14.34 14.40
C GLN A 520 -29.95 -14.07 13.04
N ALA A 521 -30.26 -12.91 12.45
CA ALA A 521 -29.70 -12.46 11.18
C ALA A 521 -28.35 -11.72 11.31
N LEU A 522 -28.01 -11.28 12.53
CA LEU A 522 -26.78 -10.49 12.77
C LEU A 522 -25.52 -11.33 12.49
N ARG A 523 -24.70 -10.87 11.53
CA ARG A 523 -23.45 -11.52 11.13
C ARG A 523 -22.22 -10.64 11.36
N GLY A 524 -22.39 -9.36 11.61
CA GLY A 524 -21.28 -8.46 11.87
C GLY A 524 -21.73 -7.07 12.26
N VAL A 525 -20.76 -6.25 12.63
CA VAL A 525 -20.94 -4.85 13.02
C VAL A 525 -19.99 -3.96 12.23
N ILE A 526 -20.44 -2.73 11.95
CA ILE A 526 -19.74 -1.72 11.19
C ILE A 526 -19.59 -0.50 12.09
N GLY A 527 -18.37 0.00 12.29
CA GLY A 527 -18.19 1.16 13.15
C GLY A 527 -16.89 1.90 12.89
N ILE A 528 -16.84 3.15 13.35
CA ILE A 528 -15.65 3.99 13.34
C ILE A 528 -14.97 3.88 14.71
N ALA A 529 -13.65 3.65 14.69
CA ALA A 529 -12.84 3.54 15.89
C ALA A 529 -11.37 3.89 15.58
N GLU A 530 -10.59 4.26 16.61
CA GLU A 530 -9.14 4.50 16.48
C GLU A 530 -8.33 3.25 16.09
N GLY A 531 -8.96 2.09 16.11
CA GLY A 531 -8.34 0.82 15.74
C GLY A 531 -9.33 -0.33 15.80
N TYR A 532 -8.92 -1.49 15.31
CA TYR A 532 -9.76 -2.69 15.29
C TYR A 532 -10.10 -3.27 16.68
N LEU A 533 -9.22 -3.08 17.68
CA LEU A 533 -9.40 -3.69 19.01
C LEU A 533 -10.65 -3.17 19.75
N PRO A 534 -10.96 -1.87 19.79
CA PRO A 534 -12.21 -1.36 20.35
C PRO A 534 -13.45 -1.98 19.71
N LEU A 535 -13.50 -2.06 18.37
CA LEU A 535 -14.61 -2.67 17.64
C LEU A 535 -14.77 -4.15 17.98
N ARG A 536 -13.67 -4.88 18.06
CA ARG A 536 -13.66 -6.29 18.47
C ARG A 536 -14.16 -6.48 19.90
N ALA A 537 -13.76 -5.61 20.84
CA ALA A 537 -14.22 -5.65 22.21
C ALA A 537 -15.73 -5.39 22.29
N PHE A 538 -16.22 -4.42 21.54
CA PHE A 538 -17.65 -4.16 21.39
C PHE A 538 -18.40 -5.37 20.81
N ALA A 539 -17.92 -5.93 19.71
CA ALA A 539 -18.53 -7.09 19.07
C ALA A 539 -18.60 -8.31 20.02
N ALA A 540 -17.54 -8.55 20.80
CA ALA A 540 -17.50 -9.59 21.82
C ALA A 540 -18.52 -9.32 22.93
N ALA A 541 -18.72 -8.07 23.35
CA ALA A 541 -19.73 -7.69 24.34
C ALA A 541 -21.15 -7.92 23.81
N VAL A 542 -21.40 -7.62 22.54
CA VAL A 542 -22.67 -7.92 21.85
C VAL A 542 -22.93 -9.44 21.85
N ALA A 543 -21.95 -10.26 21.48
CA ALA A 543 -22.07 -11.72 21.47
C ALA A 543 -22.27 -12.30 22.88
N ALA A 544 -21.61 -11.72 23.91
CA ALA A 544 -21.71 -12.15 25.29
C ALA A 544 -23.06 -11.75 25.95
N GLY A 545 -23.76 -10.81 25.37
CA GLY A 545 -25.07 -10.40 25.89
C GLY A 545 -25.03 -9.44 27.06
N VAL A 546 -24.04 -8.58 27.09
CA VAL A 546 -23.96 -7.57 28.15
C VAL A 546 -25.24 -6.72 28.13
N PRO A 547 -25.94 -6.59 29.27
CA PRO A 547 -27.15 -5.79 29.33
C PRO A 547 -26.81 -4.30 29.15
N VAL A 548 -27.56 -3.61 28.30
CA VAL A 548 -27.37 -2.18 28.00
C VAL A 548 -27.78 -1.27 29.17
N GLY A 549 -28.49 -1.80 30.19
CA GLY A 549 -29.00 -1.04 31.32
C GLY A 549 -27.97 -0.36 32.25
N ALA A 550 -26.66 -0.50 31.95
CA ALA A 550 -25.58 0.18 32.67
C ALA A 550 -25.13 1.51 32.05
N VAL A 551 -25.68 1.90 30.89
CA VAL A 551 -25.28 3.15 30.21
C VAL A 551 -25.95 4.34 30.92
N ARG A 552 -25.13 5.26 31.47
CA ARG A 552 -25.60 6.49 32.09
C ARG A 552 -26.37 7.31 31.05
N SER A 553 -27.67 7.52 31.28
CA SER A 553 -28.47 8.46 30.49
C SER A 553 -28.18 9.90 30.94
N GLU A 554 -28.09 10.81 30.02
CA GLU A 554 -28.01 12.24 30.28
C GLU A 554 -29.37 12.79 30.74
N LYS A 555 -29.35 13.97 31.36
CA LYS A 555 -30.60 14.59 31.81
C LYS A 555 -31.50 14.95 30.63
N PRO A 556 -32.79 14.61 30.67
CA PRO A 556 -33.73 14.91 29.56
C PRO A 556 -33.77 16.39 29.15
N SER A 557 -33.60 17.33 30.11
CA SER A 557 -33.54 18.76 29.83
C SER A 557 -32.32 19.14 28.99
N THR A 558 -31.17 18.51 29.25
CA THR A 558 -29.94 18.73 28.46
C THR A 558 -30.13 18.21 27.03
N VAL A 559 -30.68 17.03 26.85
CA VAL A 559 -30.95 16.45 25.53
C VAL A 559 -31.93 17.31 24.74
N ALA A 560 -32.98 17.85 25.35
CA ALA A 560 -33.94 18.73 24.70
C ALA A 560 -33.29 20.06 24.27
N ALA A 561 -32.45 20.68 25.12
CA ALA A 561 -31.72 21.91 24.78
C ALA A 561 -30.73 21.67 23.62
N LEU A 562 -30.07 20.49 23.55
CA LEU A 562 -29.18 20.13 22.44
C LEU A 562 -29.97 19.92 21.16
N SER A 563 -31.14 19.31 21.23
CA SER A 563 -32.00 19.12 20.05
C SER A 563 -32.41 20.44 19.43
N THR A 564 -32.60 21.48 20.20
CA THR A 564 -32.89 22.85 19.70
C THR A 564 -31.66 23.57 19.15
N ALA A 565 -30.48 23.30 19.70
CA ALA A 565 -29.21 23.86 19.22
C ALA A 565 -28.73 23.28 17.88
N LEU A 566 -29.12 22.05 17.55
CA LEU A 566 -28.85 21.41 16.29
C LEU A 566 -29.89 21.85 15.24
N ALA A 567 -29.50 22.82 14.40
CA ALA A 567 -30.35 23.26 13.29
C ALA A 567 -30.42 22.16 12.19
N LEU A 568 -31.48 22.26 11.37
CA LEU A 568 -31.60 21.38 10.22
C LEU A 568 -30.47 21.62 9.20
N PRO A 569 -30.04 20.60 8.44
CA PRO A 569 -29.09 20.79 7.38
C PRO A 569 -29.51 21.86 6.38
N LEU A 570 -28.57 22.73 6.01
CA LEU A 570 -28.82 23.75 5.00
C LEU A 570 -28.66 23.11 3.59
N PRO A 571 -29.45 23.60 2.60
CA PRO A 571 -29.25 23.19 1.22
C PRO A 571 -27.82 23.56 0.78
N GLY A 572 -27.19 22.67 0.00
CA GLY A 572 -25.89 22.91 -0.58
C GLY A 572 -25.89 23.98 -1.66
N PRO A 573 -24.71 24.38 -2.16
CA PRO A 573 -24.60 25.30 -3.28
C PRO A 573 -25.23 24.69 -4.55
N ALA A 574 -25.82 25.54 -5.41
CA ALA A 574 -26.54 25.10 -6.60
C ALA A 574 -25.87 25.50 -7.92
N ARG A 575 -24.86 26.39 -7.90
CA ARG A 575 -24.22 26.92 -9.10
C ARG A 575 -22.71 26.75 -9.06
N PHE A 576 -22.22 26.05 -10.07
CA PHE A 576 -20.83 25.63 -10.14
C PHE A 576 -20.16 26.02 -11.44
N ALA A 577 -18.87 26.31 -11.39
CA ALA A 577 -18.03 26.44 -12.57
C ALA A 577 -16.91 25.39 -12.49
N PHE A 578 -16.78 24.58 -13.54
CA PHE A 578 -15.72 23.58 -13.65
C PHE A 578 -14.71 23.98 -14.72
N ILE A 579 -13.44 23.90 -14.43
CA ILE A 579 -12.34 24.29 -15.32
C ILE A 579 -11.41 23.10 -15.56
N GLY A 580 -11.38 22.58 -16.78
CA GLY A 580 -10.63 21.42 -17.18
C GLY A 580 -11.44 20.13 -17.17
N TYR A 581 -10.77 19.01 -17.38
CA TYR A 581 -11.35 17.66 -17.44
C TYR A 581 -10.62 16.71 -16.51
N SER A 582 -11.36 15.86 -15.84
CA SER A 582 -10.86 14.74 -15.03
C SER A 582 -11.72 13.51 -15.29
N GLU A 583 -11.17 12.33 -15.11
CA GLU A 583 -11.89 11.07 -15.22
C GLU A 583 -13.03 10.94 -14.19
N ALA A 584 -12.94 11.67 -13.08
CA ALA A 584 -13.97 11.75 -12.04
C ALA A 584 -15.16 12.65 -12.43
N LEU A 585 -15.02 13.52 -13.45
CA LEU A 585 -16.01 14.52 -13.82
C LEU A 585 -17.39 13.93 -14.15
N PRO A 586 -17.53 12.84 -14.95
CA PRO A 586 -18.83 12.29 -15.26
C PRO A 586 -19.60 11.84 -14.02
N ALA A 587 -18.96 11.13 -13.12
CA ALA A 587 -19.56 10.69 -11.86
C ALA A 587 -19.88 11.88 -10.93
N LEU A 588 -19.01 12.87 -10.88
CA LEU A 588 -19.25 14.11 -10.16
C LEU A 588 -20.49 14.84 -10.64
N LEU A 589 -20.67 15.00 -11.94
CA LEU A 589 -21.85 15.66 -12.54
C LEU A 589 -23.13 14.89 -12.25
N LEU A 590 -23.08 13.58 -12.35
CA LEU A 590 -24.21 12.70 -12.05
C LEU A 590 -24.65 12.83 -10.59
N GLU A 591 -23.73 12.65 -9.66
CA GLU A 591 -24.06 12.73 -8.22
C GLU A 591 -24.49 14.14 -7.82
N LEU A 592 -23.84 15.16 -8.36
CA LEU A 592 -24.21 16.56 -8.07
C LEU A 592 -25.64 16.86 -8.52
N SER A 593 -26.08 16.32 -9.67
CA SER A 593 -27.45 16.49 -10.15
C SER A 593 -28.48 15.71 -9.31
N ARG A 594 -28.05 14.61 -8.67
CA ARG A 594 -28.92 13.83 -7.76
C ARG A 594 -29.10 14.53 -6.42
N PHE A 595 -28.01 15.03 -5.83
CA PHE A 595 -28.04 15.74 -4.55
C PHE A 595 -28.72 17.12 -4.63
N VAL A 596 -28.49 17.86 -5.73
CA VAL A 596 -28.95 19.25 -5.86
C VAL A 596 -29.93 19.36 -7.04
N PRO A 597 -31.26 19.40 -6.76
CA PRO A 597 -32.24 19.63 -7.81
C PRO A 597 -32.00 20.99 -8.50
N HIS A 598 -32.17 21.02 -9.82
CA HIS A 598 -31.97 22.23 -10.64
C HIS A 598 -30.55 22.82 -10.57
N VAL A 599 -29.52 21.99 -10.35
CA VAL A 599 -28.13 22.42 -10.35
C VAL A 599 -27.74 23.06 -11.69
N GLU A 600 -27.00 24.15 -11.63
CA GLU A 600 -26.44 24.81 -12.81
C GLU A 600 -24.92 24.69 -12.85
N VAL A 601 -24.41 24.02 -13.87
CA VAL A 601 -22.97 23.76 -14.05
C VAL A 601 -22.47 24.43 -15.32
N ALA A 602 -21.47 25.30 -15.22
CA ALA A 602 -20.70 25.83 -16.33
C ALA A 602 -19.37 25.10 -16.46
N LEU A 603 -19.15 24.33 -17.51
CA LEU A 603 -17.95 23.53 -17.73
C LEU A 603 -17.09 24.17 -18.82
N PHE A 604 -15.84 24.49 -18.49
CA PHE A 604 -14.85 25.06 -19.39
C PHE A 604 -13.81 24.01 -19.79
N LEU A 605 -13.84 23.58 -21.06
CA LEU A 605 -12.97 22.56 -21.62
C LEU A 605 -12.01 23.14 -22.65
N SER A 606 -10.92 22.40 -22.91
CA SER A 606 -10.01 22.69 -24.01
C SER A 606 -10.62 22.29 -25.36
N GLU A 607 -10.36 23.07 -26.44
CA GLU A 607 -10.78 22.75 -27.81
C GLU A 607 -10.12 21.50 -28.40
N ARG A 608 -9.11 20.94 -27.75
CA ARG A 608 -8.44 19.71 -28.20
C ARG A 608 -9.36 18.50 -28.00
N GLY A 609 -10.29 18.34 -28.86
CA GLY A 609 -11.26 17.34 -29.30
C GLY A 609 -11.54 16.06 -28.48
N ASP A 610 -10.58 15.55 -27.76
CA ASP A 610 -10.70 14.24 -27.10
C ASP A 610 -11.47 14.30 -25.78
N GLU A 611 -11.44 15.44 -25.08
CA GLU A 611 -12.03 15.58 -23.73
C GLU A 611 -13.57 15.59 -23.79
N GLN A 612 -14.14 16.30 -24.76
CA GLN A 612 -15.59 16.39 -24.95
C GLN A 612 -16.17 15.03 -25.37
N LEU A 613 -15.48 14.33 -26.27
CA LEU A 613 -15.89 13.02 -26.75
C LEU A 613 -15.79 11.98 -25.63
N SER A 614 -14.75 12.05 -24.81
CA SER A 614 -14.57 11.18 -23.65
C SER A 614 -15.65 11.43 -22.59
N LEU A 615 -16.02 12.70 -22.38
CA LEU A 615 -17.10 13.08 -21.44
C LEU A 615 -18.44 12.52 -21.91
N SER A 616 -18.80 12.69 -23.18
CA SER A 616 -20.06 12.19 -23.75
C SER A 616 -20.18 10.68 -23.56
N ARG A 617 -19.17 9.93 -24.01
CA ARG A 617 -19.18 8.47 -23.91
C ARG A 617 -19.29 7.97 -22.48
N ARG A 618 -18.62 8.63 -21.53
CA ARG A 618 -18.66 8.23 -20.13
C ARG A 618 -20.00 8.58 -19.48
N LEU A 619 -20.62 9.71 -19.83
CA LEU A 619 -21.95 10.04 -19.32
C LEU A 619 -23.01 9.08 -19.89
N GLU A 620 -22.93 8.73 -21.16
CA GLU A 620 -23.78 7.68 -21.76
C GLU A 620 -23.61 6.32 -21.06
N SER A 621 -22.37 5.91 -20.74
CA SER A 621 -22.10 4.66 -20.01
C SER A 621 -22.64 4.68 -18.57
N LEU A 622 -22.85 5.85 -17.99
CA LEU A 622 -23.49 6.03 -16.69
C LEU A 622 -25.03 6.15 -16.77
N GLY A 623 -25.60 6.02 -17.98
CA GLY A 623 -27.05 6.07 -18.20
C GLY A 623 -27.62 7.49 -18.25
N VAL A 624 -26.78 8.49 -18.45
CA VAL A 624 -27.23 9.87 -18.69
C VAL A 624 -27.52 10.02 -20.19
N ASP A 625 -28.79 10.14 -20.55
CA ASP A 625 -29.17 10.46 -21.93
C ASP A 625 -28.67 11.86 -22.28
N PHE A 626 -27.73 11.91 -23.20
CA PHE A 626 -27.20 13.14 -23.75
C PHE A 626 -28.10 13.64 -24.88
N ASP A 627 -29.29 14.14 -24.53
CA ASP A 627 -30.08 14.86 -25.51
C ASP A 627 -29.60 16.32 -25.53
N PRO A 628 -29.02 16.79 -26.66
CA PRO A 628 -28.63 18.19 -26.74
C PRO A 628 -29.89 19.03 -26.65
N ALA A 629 -30.10 19.64 -25.49
CA ALA A 629 -31.12 20.69 -25.40
C ALA A 629 -30.82 21.73 -26.45
N ASP A 630 -31.85 22.25 -27.14
CA ASP A 630 -31.77 23.18 -28.26
C ASP A 630 -30.61 24.18 -28.13
N PRO A 631 -29.69 24.27 -29.11
CA PRO A 631 -28.59 25.21 -29.05
C PRO A 631 -29.14 26.59 -28.86
N ILE A 632 -28.77 27.27 -27.79
CA ILE A 632 -29.20 28.64 -27.53
C ILE A 632 -28.64 29.49 -28.66
N PRO A 633 -29.50 30.07 -29.53
CA PRO A 633 -29.03 30.81 -30.71
C PRO A 633 -28.18 32.01 -30.23
N GLY A 634 -26.92 32.05 -30.69
CA GLY A 634 -26.02 33.19 -30.48
C GLY A 634 -25.13 33.15 -29.25
N LYS A 635 -25.14 32.09 -28.43
CA LYS A 635 -24.15 31.87 -27.34
C LYS A 635 -23.22 30.70 -27.63
N LEU A 636 -21.91 30.93 -27.47
CA LEU A 636 -20.88 29.90 -27.47
C LEU A 636 -21.12 28.99 -26.24
N GLY A 637 -21.74 27.83 -26.46
CA GLY A 637 -21.92 26.84 -25.39
C GLY A 637 -23.00 25.82 -25.77
N GLN A 638 -22.71 24.56 -25.60
CA GLN A 638 -23.69 23.47 -25.72
C GLN A 638 -24.34 23.29 -24.35
N CYS A 639 -25.67 23.24 -24.30
CA CYS A 639 -26.43 23.05 -23.08
C CYS A 639 -27.02 21.64 -23.05
N PHE A 640 -26.84 20.95 -21.95
CA PHE A 640 -27.33 19.59 -21.73
C PHE A 640 -28.16 19.54 -20.47
N GLN A 641 -29.17 18.67 -20.44
CA GLN A 641 -29.96 18.42 -19.25
C GLN A 641 -29.33 17.31 -18.41
N LEU A 642 -29.26 17.53 -17.11
CA LEU A 642 -28.87 16.56 -16.11
C LEU A 642 -30.12 16.05 -15.38
N GLU A 643 -29.95 15.01 -14.55
CA GLU A 643 -31.01 14.48 -13.69
C GLU A 643 -31.64 15.59 -12.82
N LYS A 644 -32.85 15.37 -12.36
CA LYS A 644 -33.63 16.29 -11.48
C LYS A 644 -33.69 17.77 -11.97
N GLY A 645 -33.67 17.97 -13.28
CA GLY A 645 -33.76 19.29 -13.90
C GLY A 645 -32.50 20.14 -13.86
N GLY A 646 -31.37 19.54 -13.61
CA GLY A 646 -30.06 20.17 -13.64
C GLY A 646 -29.65 20.58 -15.07
N LYS A 647 -28.81 21.62 -15.19
CA LYS A 647 -28.29 22.14 -16.46
C LYS A 647 -26.79 22.12 -16.49
N LEU A 648 -26.21 21.52 -17.55
CA LEU A 648 -24.79 21.54 -17.87
C LEU A 648 -24.58 22.40 -19.12
N THR A 649 -23.81 23.47 -19.00
CA THR A 649 -23.39 24.28 -20.15
C THR A 649 -21.91 24.09 -20.42
N ILE A 650 -21.53 23.59 -21.58
CA ILE A 650 -20.15 23.32 -21.95
C ILE A 650 -19.62 24.44 -22.84
N TYR A 651 -18.53 25.05 -22.41
CA TYR A 651 -17.77 26.07 -23.12
C TYR A 651 -16.42 25.53 -23.53
N THR A 652 -16.08 25.65 -24.83
CA THR A 652 -14.78 25.21 -25.33
C THR A 652 -13.90 26.40 -25.69
N HIS A 653 -12.63 26.35 -25.36
CA HIS A 653 -11.66 27.41 -25.66
C HIS A 653 -10.22 26.84 -25.73
N ASP A 654 -9.30 27.58 -26.34
CA ASP A 654 -7.90 27.21 -26.41
C ASP A 654 -7.33 27.01 -24.99
N ALA A 655 -6.63 25.89 -24.78
CA ALA A 655 -6.13 25.43 -23.47
C ALA A 655 -5.22 26.45 -22.74
N SER A 656 -4.58 27.37 -23.47
CA SER A 656 -3.67 28.36 -22.90
C SER A 656 -4.36 29.43 -22.04
N ASP A 657 -5.66 29.62 -22.18
CA ASP A 657 -6.38 30.77 -21.60
C ASP A 657 -7.73 30.42 -20.94
N LEU A 658 -7.95 29.15 -20.58
CA LEU A 658 -9.21 28.68 -19.96
C LEU A 658 -9.59 29.48 -18.70
N ALA A 659 -8.64 29.87 -17.87
CA ALA A 659 -8.91 30.65 -16.65
C ALA A 659 -9.45 32.04 -17.00
N ARG A 660 -8.90 32.71 -18.01
CA ARG A 660 -9.36 34.02 -18.47
C ARG A 660 -10.75 33.94 -19.10
N PHE A 661 -10.95 32.90 -19.90
CA PHE A 661 -12.22 32.64 -20.54
C PHE A 661 -13.32 32.36 -19.51
N ALA A 662 -13.06 31.55 -18.49
CA ALA A 662 -13.97 31.28 -17.38
C ALA A 662 -14.33 32.56 -16.61
N VAL A 663 -13.36 33.38 -16.22
CA VAL A 663 -13.62 34.65 -15.50
C VAL A 663 -14.46 35.63 -16.33
N LYS A 664 -14.21 35.70 -17.66
CA LYS A 664 -15.02 36.56 -18.53
C LYS A 664 -16.48 36.11 -18.58
N HIS A 665 -16.72 34.80 -18.70
CA HIS A 665 -18.08 34.25 -18.78
C HIS A 665 -18.79 34.20 -17.43
N MET A 666 -18.06 34.04 -16.31
CA MET A 666 -18.63 34.12 -14.96
C MET A 666 -19.24 35.49 -14.64
N ARG A 667 -18.85 36.55 -15.34
CA ARG A 667 -19.50 37.87 -15.21
C ARG A 667 -20.93 37.88 -15.72
N ASP A 668 -21.22 37.08 -16.71
CA ASP A 668 -22.49 36.94 -17.38
C ASP A 668 -23.38 35.85 -16.77
N LEU A 669 -22.79 34.99 -15.89
CA LEU A 669 -23.50 33.94 -15.18
C LEU A 669 -24.06 34.46 -13.84
N PRO A 670 -25.21 33.93 -13.38
CA PRO A 670 -25.66 34.14 -12.00
C PRO A 670 -24.53 33.76 -11.03
N ALA A 671 -24.54 34.37 -9.84
CA ALA A 671 -23.47 34.23 -8.85
C ALA A 671 -23.04 32.75 -8.66
N VAL A 672 -21.84 32.43 -9.10
CA VAL A 672 -21.24 31.08 -8.94
C VAL A 672 -20.80 30.93 -7.48
N GLU A 673 -21.16 29.84 -6.85
CA GLU A 673 -20.90 29.55 -5.44
C GLU A 673 -19.61 28.75 -5.21
N ALA A 674 -19.26 27.91 -6.19
CA ALA A 674 -18.00 27.16 -6.14
C ALA A 674 -17.38 27.02 -7.53
N VAL A 675 -16.04 27.02 -7.57
CA VAL A 675 -15.23 26.79 -8.77
C VAL A 675 -14.33 25.58 -8.56
N VAL A 676 -14.38 24.65 -9.51
CA VAL A 676 -13.63 23.39 -9.45
C VAL A 676 -12.56 23.38 -10.53
N PHE A 677 -11.32 23.19 -10.11
CA PHE A 677 -10.19 23.01 -11.01
C PHE A 677 -9.86 21.53 -11.13
N LEU A 678 -10.09 20.98 -12.28
CA LEU A 678 -9.86 19.56 -12.55
C LEU A 678 -8.47 19.32 -13.12
N SER A 679 -7.83 18.24 -12.67
CA SER A 679 -6.51 17.82 -13.14
C SER A 679 -6.63 16.96 -14.40
N GLU A 680 -6.07 17.43 -15.50
CA GLU A 680 -6.10 16.70 -16.78
C GLU A 680 -5.50 15.30 -16.66
N PRO A 681 -6.08 14.29 -17.36
CA PRO A 681 -5.61 12.90 -17.26
C PRO A 681 -4.24 12.68 -17.90
N SER A 682 -3.83 13.53 -18.87
CA SER A 682 -2.61 13.37 -19.65
C SER A 682 -1.72 14.63 -19.62
N GLY A 683 -0.43 14.46 -19.84
CA GLY A 683 0.56 15.53 -20.01
C GLY A 683 1.67 15.54 -18.95
N THR A 684 2.76 16.25 -19.30
CA THR A 684 3.87 16.50 -18.39
C THR A 684 3.48 17.56 -17.37
N ASP A 685 3.74 17.30 -16.08
CA ASP A 685 3.49 18.21 -14.95
C ASP A 685 2.05 18.77 -14.86
N ARG A 686 1.09 17.85 -14.70
CA ARG A 686 -0.34 18.14 -14.55
C ARG A 686 -0.62 19.12 -13.41
N ASP A 687 0.06 18.95 -12.29
CA ASP A 687 -0.12 19.77 -11.09
C ASP A 687 0.33 21.23 -11.32
N ALA A 688 1.43 21.44 -12.04
CA ALA A 688 1.87 22.80 -12.36
C ALA A 688 0.87 23.54 -13.26
N ARG A 689 0.21 22.84 -14.17
CA ARG A 689 -0.85 23.42 -14.99
C ARG A 689 -2.08 23.81 -14.19
N THR A 690 -2.55 22.93 -13.31
CA THR A 690 -3.66 23.22 -12.39
C THR A 690 -3.30 24.40 -11.50
N ALA A 691 -2.10 24.40 -10.94
CA ALA A 691 -1.56 25.48 -10.14
C ALA A 691 -1.59 26.84 -10.85
N LEU A 692 -1.09 26.87 -12.08
CA LEU A 692 -1.04 28.07 -12.88
C LEU A 692 -2.45 28.57 -13.23
N ARG A 693 -3.40 27.66 -13.49
CA ARG A 693 -4.81 28.02 -13.74
C ARG A 693 -5.43 28.67 -12.50
N ILE A 694 -5.22 28.11 -11.32
CA ILE A 694 -5.72 28.68 -10.05
C ILE A 694 -5.14 30.07 -9.83
N LEU A 695 -3.82 30.23 -9.90
CA LEU A 695 -3.16 31.51 -9.68
C LEU A 695 -3.59 32.59 -10.68
N ARG A 696 -3.74 32.24 -11.96
CA ARG A 696 -4.28 33.13 -12.99
C ARG A 696 -5.74 33.49 -12.72
N PHE A 697 -6.55 32.53 -12.36
CA PHE A 697 -7.97 32.73 -12.03
C PHE A 697 -8.11 33.70 -10.85
N VAL A 698 -7.42 33.47 -9.75
CA VAL A 698 -7.45 34.36 -8.57
C VAL A 698 -6.98 35.76 -8.93
N LYS A 699 -5.87 35.90 -9.69
CA LYS A 699 -5.38 37.21 -10.14
C LYS A 699 -6.41 37.95 -10.99
N LEU A 700 -7.08 37.26 -11.91
CA LEU A 700 -8.10 37.84 -12.78
C LEU A 700 -9.37 38.23 -12.02
N LEU A 701 -9.74 37.49 -10.99
CA LEU A 701 -10.81 37.85 -10.07
C LEU A 701 -10.49 39.17 -9.32
N GLU A 702 -9.24 39.34 -8.86
CA GLU A 702 -8.76 40.56 -8.23
C GLU A 702 -8.84 41.78 -9.17
N GLU A 703 -8.35 41.60 -10.40
CA GLU A 703 -8.32 42.68 -11.42
C GLU A 703 -9.72 43.12 -11.85
N ASN A 704 -10.66 42.15 -11.91
CA ASN A 704 -12.00 42.42 -12.49
C ASN A 704 -13.07 42.81 -11.49
N ARG A 705 -12.75 43.00 -10.21
CA ARG A 705 -13.66 43.41 -9.14
C ARG A 705 -15.02 42.70 -9.17
N VAL A 706 -14.97 41.33 -9.11
CA VAL A 706 -16.20 40.52 -9.03
C VAL A 706 -17.03 40.94 -7.84
N PRO A 707 -18.38 40.98 -7.94
CA PRO A 707 -19.25 41.52 -6.91
C PRO A 707 -19.00 40.95 -5.53
N LYS A 708 -18.88 41.84 -4.54
CA LYS A 708 -18.64 41.50 -3.14
C LYS A 708 -19.90 40.90 -2.52
N GLY A 709 -19.81 39.81 -1.79
CA GLY A 709 -20.91 39.35 -0.95
C GLY A 709 -21.03 37.87 -0.66
N GLN A 710 -20.28 36.99 -1.29
CA GLN A 710 -20.34 35.55 -1.03
C GLN A 710 -18.92 34.93 -0.96
N CYS A 711 -18.74 34.04 0.02
CA CYS A 711 -17.54 33.22 0.10
C CYS A 711 -17.48 32.30 -1.13
N LEU A 712 -16.50 32.49 -2.01
CA LEU A 712 -16.28 31.63 -3.17
C LEU A 712 -15.44 30.42 -2.77
N HIS A 713 -16.01 29.24 -2.92
CA HIS A 713 -15.29 28.01 -2.68
C HIS A 713 -14.51 27.57 -3.93
N LEU A 714 -13.18 27.50 -3.82
CA LEU A 714 -12.30 26.95 -4.83
C LEU A 714 -11.92 25.53 -4.41
N LEU A 715 -12.32 24.56 -5.21
CA LEU A 715 -11.90 23.16 -5.04
C LEU A 715 -10.93 22.81 -6.15
N ALA A 716 -9.78 22.24 -5.81
CA ALA A 716 -8.75 21.94 -6.77
C ALA A 716 -8.25 20.48 -6.66
N GLU A 717 -8.32 19.78 -7.77
CA GLU A 717 -7.80 18.44 -7.91
C GLU A 717 -6.31 18.48 -8.29
N PHE A 718 -5.47 17.81 -7.48
CA PHE A 718 -4.04 17.60 -7.72
C PHE A 718 -3.70 16.11 -7.77
N VAL A 719 -2.63 15.77 -8.42
CA VAL A 719 -2.06 14.42 -8.38
C VAL A 719 -1.32 14.22 -7.05
N SER A 720 -0.49 15.19 -6.67
CA SER A 720 0.33 15.17 -5.47
C SER A 720 -0.07 16.24 -4.45
N VAL A 721 -0.04 15.86 -3.16
CA VAL A 721 -0.34 16.77 -2.03
C VAL A 721 0.63 17.93 -1.97
N ASP A 722 1.94 17.67 -2.13
CA ASP A 722 3.00 18.64 -1.86
C ASP A 722 2.90 19.89 -2.72
N LYS A 723 2.62 19.71 -4.01
CA LYS A 723 2.44 20.83 -4.95
C LYS A 723 1.20 21.65 -4.63
N GLY A 724 0.11 20.99 -4.22
CA GLY A 724 -1.11 21.65 -3.79
C GLY A 724 -0.91 22.51 -2.54
N LEU A 725 -0.25 21.98 -1.52
CA LEU A 725 0.05 22.70 -0.26
C LEU A 725 0.89 23.96 -0.49
N TYR A 726 1.83 23.92 -1.44
CA TYR A 726 2.60 25.11 -1.81
C TYR A 726 1.68 26.25 -2.28
N ILE A 727 0.70 25.95 -3.11
CA ILE A 727 -0.26 26.93 -3.61
C ILE A 727 -1.19 27.45 -2.50
N GLN A 728 -1.66 26.55 -1.66
CA GLN A 728 -2.47 26.90 -0.51
C GLN A 728 -1.73 27.91 0.37
N ARG A 729 -0.49 27.65 0.73
CA ARG A 729 0.36 28.57 1.50
C ARG A 729 0.57 29.91 0.81
N HIS A 730 0.69 29.90 -0.52
CA HIS A 730 0.84 31.13 -1.29
C HIS A 730 -0.44 31.98 -1.35
N LEU A 731 -1.62 31.33 -1.35
CA LEU A 731 -2.91 32.02 -1.39
C LEU A 731 -3.45 32.39 0.00
N GLU A 732 -3.07 31.69 1.06
CA GLU A 732 -3.48 32.00 2.44
C GLU A 732 -3.21 33.44 2.88
N PRO A 733 -2.06 34.06 2.64
CA PRO A 733 -1.85 35.45 2.98
C PRO A 733 -2.74 36.43 2.21
N ARG A 734 -3.22 36.04 1.02
CA ARG A 734 -4.12 36.86 0.18
C ARG A 734 -5.56 36.87 0.66
N LYS A 735 -5.96 35.89 1.48
CA LYS A 735 -7.28 35.90 2.12
C LYS A 735 -7.52 37.18 2.92
N CYS A 736 -6.49 37.72 3.55
CA CYS A 736 -6.54 38.94 4.34
C CYS A 736 -6.61 40.24 3.50
N GLY A 737 -6.28 40.17 2.19
CA GLY A 737 -6.27 41.33 1.30
C GLY A 737 -7.57 41.63 0.56
N PHE A 738 -8.50 40.68 0.57
CA PHE A 738 -9.82 40.80 -0.03
C PHE A 738 -10.83 41.49 0.94
N GLY A 739 -10.47 42.50 1.62
CA GLY A 739 -11.28 43.27 2.56
C GLY A 739 -12.64 42.67 2.89
N ASP A 740 -13.01 42.62 4.10
CA ASP A 740 -14.17 42.16 4.87
C ASP A 740 -15.37 41.42 4.18
N ALA A 741 -15.37 41.16 2.88
CA ALA A 741 -16.52 40.65 2.15
C ALA A 741 -16.24 39.47 1.18
N HIS A 742 -15.00 39.01 0.98
CA HIS A 742 -14.69 37.86 0.13
C HIS A 742 -13.73 36.91 0.80
N ASP A 743 -14.25 35.91 1.47
CA ASP A 743 -13.47 34.75 1.88
C ASP A 743 -13.33 33.77 0.69
N LEU A 744 -12.16 33.73 0.07
CA LEU A 744 -11.79 32.65 -0.80
C LEU A 744 -11.44 31.45 0.08
N ARG A 745 -12.20 30.38 -0.05
CA ARG A 745 -11.86 29.11 0.58
C ARG A 745 -11.28 28.20 -0.45
N LEU A 746 -10.04 27.76 -0.26
CA LEU A 746 -9.37 26.79 -1.13
C LEU A 746 -9.33 25.41 -0.46
N THR A 747 -9.96 24.44 -1.11
CA THR A 747 -9.88 23.03 -0.75
C THR A 747 -9.04 22.29 -1.78
N LEU A 748 -8.02 21.55 -1.33
CA LEU A 748 -7.13 20.77 -2.18
C LEU A 748 -7.46 19.29 -2.05
N ILE A 749 -7.60 18.62 -3.17
CA ILE A 749 -7.85 17.18 -3.25
C ILE A 749 -6.70 16.53 -4.01
N ALA A 750 -5.94 15.69 -3.31
CA ALA A 750 -4.86 14.89 -3.90
C ALA A 750 -5.41 13.53 -4.35
N LYS A 751 -5.74 13.41 -5.64
CA LYS A 751 -6.46 12.26 -6.17
C LYS A 751 -5.74 10.93 -6.00
N GLU A 752 -4.42 10.88 -6.20
CA GLU A 752 -3.66 9.64 -6.06
C GLU A 752 -3.60 9.19 -4.59
N THR A 753 -3.54 10.14 -3.67
CA THR A 753 -3.59 9.87 -2.23
C THR A 753 -4.95 9.29 -1.83
N ILE A 754 -6.04 9.93 -2.24
CA ILE A 754 -7.41 9.47 -1.95
C ILE A 754 -7.69 8.10 -2.58
N LYS A 755 -7.30 7.92 -3.84
CA LYS A 755 -7.35 6.63 -4.53
C LYS A 755 -6.59 5.55 -3.74
N SER A 756 -5.37 5.86 -3.32
CA SER A 756 -4.51 4.94 -2.58
C SER A 756 -5.17 4.51 -1.27
N TYR A 757 -5.72 5.45 -0.52
CA TYR A 757 -6.43 5.16 0.73
C TYR A 757 -7.66 4.30 0.49
N PHE A 758 -8.49 4.64 -0.49
CA PHE A 758 -9.68 3.87 -0.85
C PHE A 758 -9.34 2.42 -1.22
N MET A 759 -8.33 2.24 -2.08
CA MET A 759 -7.94 0.90 -2.54
C MET A 759 -7.33 0.06 -1.40
N VAL A 760 -6.47 0.67 -0.59
CA VAL A 760 -5.83 -0.03 0.53
C VAL A 760 -6.86 -0.35 1.62
N HIS A 761 -7.72 0.59 1.96
CA HIS A 761 -8.78 0.36 2.95
C HIS A 761 -9.73 -0.75 2.48
N SER A 762 -10.15 -0.73 1.22
CA SER A 762 -10.96 -1.80 0.63
C SER A 762 -10.27 -3.17 0.71
N ALA A 763 -8.95 -3.22 0.54
CA ALA A 763 -8.19 -4.45 0.64
C ALA A 763 -8.06 -5.00 2.06
N PHE A 764 -8.15 -4.14 3.10
CA PHE A 764 -7.97 -4.56 4.50
C PHE A 764 -9.27 -4.74 5.25
N VAL A 765 -10.28 -3.95 4.96
CA VAL A 765 -11.58 -3.96 5.65
C VAL A 765 -12.64 -4.57 4.73
N PRO A 766 -13.09 -5.79 5.01
CA PRO A 766 -14.09 -6.46 4.17
C PRO A 766 -15.36 -5.63 4.00
N GLY A 767 -15.82 -5.45 2.76
CA GLY A 767 -17.05 -4.76 2.41
C GLY A 767 -17.01 -3.24 2.51
N VAL A 768 -15.86 -2.62 2.86
CA VAL A 768 -15.79 -1.17 3.04
C VAL A 768 -15.96 -0.39 1.73
N SER A 769 -15.63 -0.97 0.58
CA SER A 769 -15.88 -0.34 -0.73
C SER A 769 -17.36 -0.04 -0.95
N ASP A 770 -18.22 -0.98 -0.59
CA ASP A 770 -19.66 -0.85 -0.74
C ASP A 770 -20.21 0.16 0.28
N LEU A 771 -19.64 0.17 1.50
CA LEU A 771 -19.99 1.17 2.52
C LEU A 771 -19.62 2.59 2.09
N TYR A 772 -18.47 2.79 1.47
CA TYR A 772 -18.11 4.10 0.92
C TYR A 772 -19.03 4.51 -0.21
N SER A 773 -19.40 3.59 -1.10
CA SER A 773 -20.38 3.89 -2.14
C SER A 773 -21.72 4.32 -1.53
N GLU A 774 -22.24 3.61 -0.54
CA GLU A 774 -23.50 3.94 0.14
C GLU A 774 -23.44 5.29 0.88
N LEU A 775 -22.29 5.62 1.51
CA LEU A 775 -22.12 6.89 2.24
C LEU A 775 -21.88 8.11 1.35
N LEU A 776 -21.53 7.91 0.08
CA LEU A 776 -21.20 8.98 -0.87
C LEU A 776 -22.27 9.16 -1.95
N GLU A 777 -23.19 8.20 -2.14
CA GLU A 777 -24.32 8.24 -3.07
C GLU A 777 -25.53 8.95 -2.42
N GLU A 778 -26.35 9.63 -3.23
CA GLU A 778 -27.58 10.29 -2.76
C GLU A 778 -28.64 9.30 -2.29
N ALA A 779 -28.65 8.09 -2.84
CA ALA A 779 -29.61 7.05 -2.48
C ALA A 779 -29.09 6.25 -1.29
N GLY A 780 -29.49 6.56 -0.08
CA GLY A 780 -29.16 5.78 1.12
C GLY A 780 -28.84 6.67 2.32
N GLN A 781 -27.76 6.32 3.02
CA GLN A 781 -27.31 7.00 4.22
C GLN A 781 -26.15 7.94 3.89
N ASP A 782 -26.37 9.24 4.00
CA ASP A 782 -25.39 10.27 3.68
C ASP A 782 -24.70 10.84 4.91
N ILE A 783 -23.54 11.44 4.71
CA ILE A 783 -22.92 12.29 5.71
C ILE A 783 -23.58 13.67 5.62
N VAL A 784 -24.34 14.03 6.65
CA VAL A 784 -25.01 15.34 6.78
C VAL A 784 -24.37 16.17 7.85
N ARG A 785 -24.40 17.49 7.68
CA ARG A 785 -23.94 18.45 8.69
C ARG A 785 -25.10 19.16 9.33
N PHE A 786 -25.26 19.01 10.64
CA PHE A 786 -26.17 19.80 11.47
C PHE A 786 -25.44 21.06 11.93
N PRO A 787 -25.83 22.27 11.45
CA PRO A 787 -25.27 23.52 11.95
C PRO A 787 -25.58 23.69 13.44
N TRP A 788 -24.63 24.27 14.18
CA TRP A 788 -24.78 24.53 15.59
C TRP A 788 -25.21 25.97 15.84
N VAL A 789 -26.29 26.16 16.58
CA VAL A 789 -26.81 27.46 16.95
C VAL A 789 -26.92 27.54 18.46
N ASN A 790 -26.12 28.42 19.09
CA ASN A 790 -26.20 28.65 20.52
C ASN A 790 -27.49 29.36 20.89
N GLY A 791 -28.34 28.69 21.68
CA GLY A 791 -29.54 29.26 22.26
C GLY A 791 -29.36 29.62 23.75
N PRO A 792 -30.31 30.35 24.36
CA PRO A 792 -30.21 30.74 25.77
C PRO A 792 -30.21 29.57 26.74
N GLU A 793 -30.76 28.44 26.35
CA GLU A 793 -30.81 27.20 27.16
C GLU A 793 -29.66 26.23 26.85
N THR A 794 -28.79 26.56 25.90
CA THR A 794 -27.66 25.70 25.51
C THR A 794 -26.64 25.61 26.65
N PRO A 795 -26.27 24.42 27.14
CA PRO A 795 -25.29 24.30 28.22
C PRO A 795 -23.92 24.78 27.74
N THR A 796 -23.07 25.29 28.62
CA THR A 796 -21.71 25.76 28.29
C THR A 796 -20.77 24.65 27.84
N THR A 797 -21.04 23.43 28.30
CA THR A 797 -20.30 22.23 27.92
C THR A 797 -21.24 21.07 27.70
N LEU A 798 -20.87 20.15 26.82
CA LEU A 798 -21.63 18.94 26.56
C LEU A 798 -20.70 17.76 26.35
N THR A 799 -21.19 16.53 26.54
CA THR A 799 -20.51 15.30 26.31
C THR A 799 -20.86 14.77 24.92
N TRP A 800 -19.96 13.94 24.33
CA TRP A 800 -20.28 13.22 23.10
C TRP A 800 -21.56 12.37 23.24
N ARG A 801 -21.73 11.71 24.38
CA ARG A 801 -22.90 10.91 24.69
C ARG A 801 -24.20 11.69 24.59
N ALA A 802 -24.19 12.94 25.06
CA ALA A 802 -25.35 13.80 24.97
C ALA A 802 -25.74 14.12 23.50
N LEU A 803 -24.76 14.34 22.64
CA LEU A 803 -25.00 14.50 21.20
C LEU A 803 -25.59 13.23 20.55
N VAL A 804 -25.08 12.07 20.90
CA VAL A 804 -25.62 10.79 20.42
C VAL A 804 -27.11 10.68 20.82
N GLN A 805 -27.44 10.95 22.09
CA GLN A 805 -28.82 10.90 22.58
C GLN A 805 -29.74 11.97 21.94
N ALA A 806 -29.22 13.12 21.55
CA ALA A 806 -29.99 14.17 20.90
C ALA A 806 -30.29 13.89 19.43
N LEU A 807 -29.42 13.16 18.72
CA LEU A 807 -29.54 12.89 17.29
C LEU A 807 -30.21 11.56 16.95
N LEU A 808 -30.09 10.54 17.81
CA LEU A 808 -30.74 9.23 17.58
C LEU A 808 -32.26 9.33 17.32
N PRO A 809 -33.06 10.13 18.05
CA PRO A 809 -34.49 10.27 17.75
C PRO A 809 -34.78 10.89 16.38
N ARG A 810 -33.76 11.54 15.77
CA ARG A 810 -33.85 12.09 14.40
C ARG A 810 -33.34 11.08 13.36
N GLN A 811 -33.11 9.83 13.74
CA GLN A 811 -32.51 8.81 12.90
C GLN A 811 -31.16 9.23 12.30
N ALA A 812 -30.36 9.96 13.09
CA ALA A 812 -29.04 10.42 12.71
C ALA A 812 -27.99 9.91 13.71
N ILE A 813 -26.92 9.31 13.20
CA ILE A 813 -25.80 8.82 14.00
C ILE A 813 -24.68 9.86 13.93
N PRO A 814 -24.38 10.60 14.99
CA PRO A 814 -23.26 11.54 14.97
C PRO A 814 -21.95 10.79 14.81
N ILE A 815 -21.08 11.28 13.93
CA ILE A 815 -19.77 10.69 13.64
C ILE A 815 -18.63 11.62 14.06
N ALA A 816 -18.83 12.94 13.97
CA ALA A 816 -17.81 13.94 14.31
C ALA A 816 -18.40 15.26 14.78
N VAL A 817 -17.60 16.03 15.54
CA VAL A 817 -17.89 17.39 15.93
C VAL A 817 -16.93 18.34 15.23
N TRP A 818 -17.47 19.29 14.48
CA TRP A 818 -16.69 20.36 13.88
C TRP A 818 -16.59 21.54 14.85
N THR A 819 -15.35 21.85 15.22
CA THR A 819 -15.04 22.95 16.18
C THR A 819 -14.22 24.03 15.50
N THR A 820 -14.00 25.15 16.23
CA THR A 820 -13.08 26.20 15.79
C THR A 820 -11.64 25.76 15.63
N HIS A 821 -11.27 24.62 16.24
CA HIS A 821 -9.92 24.04 16.22
C HIS A 821 -9.75 22.89 15.21
N GLY A 822 -10.82 22.51 14.52
CA GLY A 822 -10.85 21.40 13.56
C GLY A 822 -11.97 20.39 13.86
N THR A 823 -11.98 19.32 13.10
CA THR A 823 -12.97 18.24 13.23
C THR A 823 -12.45 17.15 14.17
N VAL A 824 -13.27 16.70 15.10
CA VAL A 824 -12.96 15.59 16.01
C VAL A 824 -13.84 14.42 15.62
N LEU A 825 -13.23 13.41 14.99
CA LEU A 825 -13.89 12.18 14.53
C LEU A 825 -13.98 11.15 15.67
N ALA A 826 -15.12 10.48 15.76
CA ALA A 826 -15.38 9.38 16.70
C ALA A 826 -14.83 9.63 18.13
N PRO A 827 -15.20 10.73 18.78
CA PRO A 827 -14.68 11.06 20.10
C PRO A 827 -15.12 10.01 21.14
N ALA A 828 -14.31 9.87 22.20
CA ALA A 828 -14.67 9.04 23.33
C ALA A 828 -16.00 9.49 23.96
N ALA A 829 -16.77 8.55 24.50
CA ALA A 829 -18.12 8.81 25.05
C ALA A 829 -18.16 9.97 26.08
N ASP A 830 -17.14 10.08 26.89
CA ASP A 830 -17.03 11.08 27.97
C ASP A 830 -16.25 12.35 27.50
N LYS A 831 -15.91 12.45 26.22
CA LYS A 831 -15.27 13.65 25.68
C LYS A 831 -16.19 14.85 25.85
N VAL A 832 -15.66 15.89 26.50
CA VAL A 832 -16.39 17.16 26.75
C VAL A 832 -16.01 18.17 25.68
N PHE A 833 -17.02 18.85 25.14
CA PHE A 833 -16.88 19.93 24.18
C PHE A 833 -17.40 21.22 24.80
N VAL A 834 -16.75 22.35 24.52
CA VAL A 834 -17.21 23.68 24.84
C VAL A 834 -18.16 24.14 23.74
N THR A 835 -19.42 24.44 24.08
CA THR A 835 -20.46 24.68 23.07
C THR A 835 -20.20 25.93 22.23
N ALA A 836 -19.52 26.95 22.79
CA ALA A 836 -19.10 28.14 22.05
C ALA A 836 -18.11 27.87 20.91
N GLU A 837 -17.36 26.75 20.97
CA GLU A 837 -16.39 26.34 19.97
C GLU A 837 -17.00 25.48 18.86
N ILE A 838 -18.20 24.94 19.08
CA ILE A 838 -18.85 24.05 18.13
C ILE A 838 -19.39 24.89 16.96
N ARG A 839 -19.09 24.42 15.72
CA ARG A 839 -19.59 24.96 14.46
C ARG A 839 -20.68 24.09 13.85
N GLY A 840 -20.64 22.79 14.13
CA GLY A 840 -21.60 21.82 13.62
C GLY A 840 -21.29 20.41 14.07
N VAL A 841 -22.20 19.50 13.75
CA VAL A 841 -22.04 18.07 14.00
C VAL A 841 -22.26 17.33 12.70
N TYR A 842 -21.30 16.49 12.31
CA TYR A 842 -21.47 15.57 11.20
C TYR A 842 -22.12 14.29 11.68
N ALA A 843 -23.12 13.85 10.96
CA ALA A 843 -23.85 12.63 11.27
C ALA A 843 -24.20 11.86 10.00
N ILE A 844 -24.40 10.57 10.13
CA ILE A 844 -24.96 9.74 9.07
C ILE A 844 -26.49 9.74 9.23
N ALA A 845 -27.17 10.10 8.15
CA ALA A 845 -28.63 10.13 8.11
C ALA A 845 -29.12 10.00 6.66
N GLU A 846 -30.34 9.57 6.47
CA GLU A 846 -30.99 9.57 5.17
C GLU A 846 -31.45 10.99 4.84
N THR A 847 -30.88 11.60 3.79
CA THR A 847 -31.14 13.00 3.39
C THR A 847 -32.62 13.23 3.07
N ASN A 848 -33.31 12.21 2.57
CA ASN A 848 -34.75 12.27 2.23
C ASN A 848 -35.68 11.98 3.42
N HIS A 849 -35.13 11.73 4.60
CA HIS A 849 -35.95 11.40 5.77
C HIS A 849 -36.86 12.57 6.19
N ALA A 850 -38.13 12.30 6.50
CA ALA A 850 -39.12 13.35 6.87
C ALA A 850 -38.70 14.19 8.09
N ALA A 851 -37.91 13.61 9.02
CA ALA A 851 -37.41 14.32 10.19
C ALA A 851 -36.29 15.33 9.87
N LEU A 852 -35.65 15.22 8.68
CA LEU A 852 -34.61 16.13 8.20
C LEU A 852 -35.14 17.16 7.20
N ARG A 853 -36.36 16.98 6.68
CA ARG A 853 -36.96 17.98 5.81
C ARG A 853 -37.38 19.18 6.65
N PRO A 854 -37.12 20.43 6.20
CA PRO A 854 -37.71 21.59 6.83
C PRO A 854 -39.23 21.40 6.79
N GLN A 855 -39.88 21.43 7.95
CA GLN A 855 -41.34 21.51 8.01
C GLN A 855 -41.71 22.74 7.21
N THR A 856 -42.15 22.58 5.97
CA THR A 856 -42.78 23.68 5.24
C THR A 856 -43.91 24.14 6.12
N ALA A 857 -43.77 25.35 6.64
CA ALA A 857 -44.82 26.02 7.39
C ALA A 857 -46.07 26.00 6.52
N THR A 858 -46.99 25.10 6.81
CA THR A 858 -48.35 25.09 6.27
C THR A 858 -49.10 26.30 6.77
#